data_522141c1149c977e0fb5a6caaae0dcb7
#
_entry.id   522141c1149c977e0fb5a6caaae0dcb7
#
_cell.length_a   1.000
_cell.length_b   1.000
_cell.length_c   1.000
_cell.angle_alpha   90.00
_cell.angle_beta   90.00
_cell.angle_gamma   90.00
#
_symmetry.space_group_name_H-M   'P 1'
#
loop_
_entity.id
_entity.type
_entity.pdbx_description
1 polymer ?
#
loop_
_entity_poly.entity_id
_entity_poly.type
_entity_poly.pdbx_seq_one_letter_code
_entity_poly.pdbx_strand_id
1 'polypeptide(L)'
;MNVKKTILAVLVFCSGFFNGYTFEISPEDSLNKNKGDTALTGFQYSRPGTGPFFYKQTLGNLGSAFRSVNFWDERKEFFNSGMNAFKMYEFSENLTPGPSPKERRGKTFSELKFINGSKKEQNFSIKHFQRVTNEISAGLDFGIAHSDGYYSNQVSNLRSFNVYASFQTKNERYNLFANYLSNKIVSQENGGLVSDTAFEITGSFDSKTAAVNFNDVKGLHKSKIFYAQQRFNFFSNRKKPVLTNDSLNISKEITKDSLNAADVSRNRFYLKHVFKYERRSSLFTADRFYSEFFEHAYYDTSKTNDSLFVRNFFNELSLNVENISVLKGKAAFYLAGNHQYFGFYQVDTVNPLSFIDTVMRNFSVRPGGSISWENGLGADIYFEKSFNDLKFDFYKAFGSFHWSVMKNRKKEAEEDEPGEKIFNVEMSLEKEMRNPDFIYSYYNSNHFIWFNQFNPIDFSKAEIKMERFGPVYSKGMFGRNKSFKISGAFYSVKDLTYFNEEALPQQFHERVNVIDANLHHFIKFRKFNLIYDLKYQHADKKEIVRLPVFSSYTSLFYDDNFFKRALYAQFGVDVRYCTWYFADAYMPATGQFYLQDEKEIGNYAYVDVFANFRIKTFRLFLKLEHLNAGFTERVYYTVPHYPMPGRTFKVGINWQFLNDVK
;
A
#
# COMPACT_ATOMS: atom_id res chain seq x y z
N MET A 1 -31.25 -14.78 -10.03
CA MET A 1 -30.74 -14.23 -11.32
C MET A 1 -29.47 -14.98 -11.67
N ASN A 2 -29.36 -15.55 -12.85
CA ASN A 2 -28.36 -16.60 -13.17
C ASN A 2 -26.97 -15.99 -13.33
N VAL A 3 -26.07 -16.19 -12.37
CA VAL A 3 -24.69 -15.65 -12.29
C VAL A 3 -23.88 -15.92 -13.58
N LYS A 4 -24.12 -17.04 -14.27
CA LYS A 4 -23.51 -17.37 -15.57
C LYS A 4 -23.88 -16.39 -16.69
N LYS A 5 -25.12 -15.83 -16.68
CA LYS A 5 -25.55 -14.84 -17.68
C LYS A 5 -24.99 -13.45 -17.42
N THR A 6 -24.72 -13.10 -16.17
CA THR A 6 -24.13 -11.80 -15.79
C THR A 6 -22.64 -11.76 -16.14
N ILE A 7 -21.92 -12.85 -15.91
CA ILE A 7 -20.49 -12.97 -16.31
C ILE A 7 -20.35 -12.92 -17.84
N LEU A 8 -21.25 -13.58 -18.57
CA LEU A 8 -21.26 -13.56 -20.03
C LEU A 8 -21.64 -12.17 -20.58
N ALA A 9 -22.55 -11.44 -19.94
CA ALA A 9 -22.92 -10.08 -20.32
C ALA A 9 -21.76 -9.09 -20.11
N VAL A 10 -21.00 -9.22 -19.02
CA VAL A 10 -19.79 -8.42 -18.78
C VAL A 10 -18.70 -8.74 -19.81
N LEU A 11 -18.54 -10.01 -20.19
CA LEU A 11 -17.58 -10.42 -21.22
C LEU A 11 -17.98 -9.93 -22.62
N VAL A 12 -19.27 -9.93 -22.96
CA VAL A 12 -19.78 -9.45 -24.27
C VAL A 12 -19.78 -7.92 -24.35
N PHE A 13 -20.05 -7.22 -23.26
CA PHE A 13 -19.98 -5.75 -23.23
C PHE A 13 -18.53 -5.24 -23.36
N CYS A 14 -17.56 -6.01 -22.89
CA CYS A 14 -16.13 -5.71 -23.02
C CYS A 14 -15.58 -5.93 -24.42
N SER A 15 -16.20 -6.73 -25.29
CA SER A 15 -15.67 -7.05 -26.63
C SER A 15 -15.98 -6.03 -27.71
N GLY A 16 -16.86 -5.04 -27.45
CA GLY A 16 -17.38 -4.12 -28.46
C GLY A 16 -16.72 -2.73 -28.55
N PHE A 17 -15.87 -2.32 -27.61
CA PHE A 17 -15.42 -0.93 -27.48
C PHE A 17 -13.91 -0.67 -27.40
N PHE A 18 -13.05 -1.61 -27.78
CA PHE A 18 -11.63 -1.52 -27.44
C PHE A 18 -10.69 -1.16 -28.58
N ASN A 19 -10.44 0.13 -28.69
CA ASN A 19 -9.20 0.71 -29.18
C ASN A 19 -8.73 1.79 -28.19
N GLY A 20 -8.16 1.42 -27.05
CA GLY A 20 -7.78 2.39 -26.03
C GLY A 20 -6.67 1.92 -25.08
N TYR A 21 -5.92 2.69 -24.34
CA TYR A 21 -4.58 2.54 -23.78
C TYR A 21 -4.44 2.91 -22.31
N THR A 22 -3.61 2.22 -21.51
CA THR A 22 -3.43 2.45 -20.08
C THR A 22 -2.02 2.71 -19.61
N PHE A 23 -1.92 3.29 -18.42
CA PHE A 23 -0.69 3.49 -17.69
C PHE A 23 -0.93 3.36 -16.17
N GLU A 24 -0.13 2.57 -15.52
CA GLU A 24 0.01 2.58 -14.08
C GLU A 24 0.97 3.71 -13.72
N ILE A 25 0.63 4.60 -12.78
CA ILE A 25 1.65 5.42 -12.12
C ILE A 25 2.38 4.45 -11.17
N SER A 26 3.17 3.56 -11.74
CA SER A 26 4.10 2.81 -10.93
C SER A 26 5.27 3.74 -10.60
N PRO A 27 5.83 3.63 -9.40
CA PRO A 27 7.08 4.34 -9.10
C PRO A 27 8.22 4.01 -10.07
N GLU A 28 8.08 2.96 -10.89
CA GLU A 28 9.07 2.52 -11.88
C GLU A 28 9.05 3.31 -13.19
N ASP A 29 7.90 3.91 -13.56
CA ASP A 29 7.82 4.70 -14.80
C ASP A 29 8.41 6.11 -14.67
N SER A 30 8.65 6.58 -13.46
CA SER A 30 9.39 7.82 -13.21
C SER A 30 10.90 7.65 -13.38
N LEU A 31 11.37 6.44 -13.51
CA LEU A 31 12.77 6.10 -13.71
C LEU A 31 13.17 6.21 -15.19
N ASN A 32 13.18 7.41 -15.71
CA ASN A 32 14.18 7.75 -16.70
C ASN A 32 15.53 7.49 -16.03
N LYS A 33 16.25 6.43 -16.44
CA LYS A 33 17.40 5.79 -15.78
C LYS A 33 18.54 6.75 -15.35
N ASN A 34 18.42 8.05 -15.64
CA ASN A 34 19.46 9.06 -15.43
C ASN A 34 19.02 10.34 -14.69
N LYS A 35 17.75 10.46 -14.29
CA LYS A 35 17.26 11.65 -13.54
C LYS A 35 16.40 11.17 -12.39
N GLY A 36 16.55 11.76 -11.19
CA GLY A 36 15.64 11.51 -10.06
C GLY A 36 14.20 11.80 -10.44
N ASP A 37 13.24 11.21 -9.73
CA ASP A 37 11.82 11.49 -9.96
C ASP A 37 11.53 12.97 -9.78
N THR A 38 11.35 13.67 -10.88
CA THR A 38 10.99 15.09 -10.93
C THR A 38 9.56 15.30 -11.43
N ALA A 39 8.74 14.25 -11.51
CA ALA A 39 7.34 14.36 -11.90
C ALA A 39 6.58 15.27 -10.93
N LEU A 40 5.66 16.06 -11.44
CA LEU A 40 4.78 16.91 -10.63
C LEU A 40 3.37 16.32 -10.46
N THR A 41 2.96 15.39 -11.31
CA THR A 41 1.64 14.76 -11.20
C THR A 41 1.52 14.01 -9.87
N GLY A 42 0.56 14.41 -9.04
CA GLY A 42 0.37 13.85 -7.71
C GLY A 42 1.33 14.39 -6.63
N PHE A 43 2.18 15.36 -6.94
CA PHE A 43 3.15 15.89 -5.98
C PHE A 43 2.47 16.60 -4.78
N GLN A 44 1.28 17.13 -4.98
CA GLN A 44 0.43 17.76 -3.93
C GLN A 44 -0.11 16.75 -2.90
N TYR A 45 0.04 15.43 -3.11
CA TYR A 45 -0.36 14.43 -2.12
C TYR A 45 0.67 14.35 -1.02
N SER A 46 0.39 15.08 0.04
CA SER A 46 1.37 15.36 1.10
C SER A 46 1.46 14.28 2.16
N ARG A 47 0.44 13.43 2.28
CA ARG A 47 0.37 12.39 3.32
C ARG A 47 0.46 11.01 2.70
N PRO A 48 1.07 10.02 3.38
CA PRO A 48 0.89 8.63 3.01
C PRO A 48 -0.60 8.29 2.92
N GLY A 49 -1.01 7.63 1.84
CA GLY A 49 -2.41 7.27 1.64
C GLY A 49 -3.37 8.38 1.22
N THR A 50 -2.91 9.61 0.97
CA THR A 50 -3.72 10.68 0.35
C THR A 50 -3.60 10.70 -1.17
N GLY A 51 -3.06 9.66 -1.77
CA GLY A 51 -2.96 9.50 -3.22
C GLY A 51 -4.34 9.39 -3.89
N PRO A 52 -4.39 9.45 -5.22
CA PRO A 52 -5.63 9.53 -5.99
C PRO A 52 -6.53 8.30 -5.83
N PHE A 53 -5.97 7.17 -5.41
CA PHE A 53 -6.63 5.87 -5.54
C PHE A 53 -7.47 5.44 -4.34
N PHE A 54 -7.56 6.23 -3.25
CA PHE A 54 -8.20 5.70 -2.04
C PHE A 54 -9.07 6.72 -1.34
N TYR A 55 -10.36 6.45 -1.33
CA TYR A 55 -11.20 6.97 -0.25
C TYR A 55 -10.86 6.20 1.04
N LYS A 56 -10.60 6.93 2.12
CA LYS A 56 -10.27 6.36 3.43
C LYS A 56 -11.18 6.92 4.50
N GLN A 57 -11.67 6.04 5.39
CA GLN A 57 -12.13 6.45 6.70
C GLN A 57 -10.91 6.88 7.52
N THR A 58 -10.94 8.05 8.12
CA THR A 58 -9.86 8.62 8.96
C THR A 58 -10.44 9.49 10.05
N LEU A 59 -9.77 9.55 11.19
CA LEU A 59 -10.18 10.40 12.30
C LEU A 59 -9.75 11.88 12.13
N GLY A 60 -9.35 12.27 10.93
CA GLY A 60 -9.12 13.66 10.54
C GLY A 60 -7.74 14.24 10.84
N ASN A 61 -6.85 13.56 11.56
CA ASN A 61 -5.50 14.05 11.84
C ASN A 61 -4.40 13.13 11.30
N LEU A 62 -3.20 13.67 11.14
CA LEU A 62 -1.99 12.93 10.80
C LEU A 62 -1.68 11.90 11.90
N GLY A 63 -1.38 10.65 11.52
CA GLY A 63 -1.04 9.58 12.47
C GLY A 63 -2.20 9.03 13.29
N SER A 64 -3.43 9.51 13.09
CA SER A 64 -4.62 8.87 13.64
C SER A 64 -4.95 7.58 12.91
N ALA A 65 -5.80 6.75 13.51
CA ALA A 65 -6.27 5.53 12.89
C ALA A 65 -7.00 5.82 11.56
N PHE A 66 -6.84 4.91 10.60
CA PHE A 66 -7.53 4.98 9.32
C PHE A 66 -7.85 3.57 8.79
N ARG A 67 -8.82 3.50 7.90
CA ARG A 67 -9.23 2.28 7.21
C ARG A 67 -9.52 2.55 5.75
N SER A 68 -9.14 1.65 4.86
CA SER A 68 -9.56 1.72 3.46
C SER A 68 -11.03 1.30 3.30
N VAL A 69 -11.81 2.06 2.53
CA VAL A 69 -13.16 1.64 2.13
C VAL A 69 -13.15 0.77 0.86
N ASN A 70 -11.99 0.34 0.42
CA ASN A 70 -11.83 -0.66 -0.62
C ASN A 70 -11.81 -2.06 0.03
N PHE A 71 -12.75 -2.91 -0.35
CA PHE A 71 -12.88 -4.25 0.21
C PHE A 71 -11.58 -5.07 0.14
N TRP A 72 -10.85 -5.01 -0.97
CA TRP A 72 -9.62 -5.79 -1.15
C TRP A 72 -8.44 -5.20 -0.38
N ASP A 73 -8.24 -3.88 -0.44
CA ASP A 73 -7.11 -3.26 0.25
C ASP A 73 -7.20 -3.46 1.75
N GLU A 74 -8.43 -3.42 2.28
CA GLU A 74 -8.71 -3.70 3.68
C GLU A 74 -8.29 -5.12 4.07
N ARG A 75 -8.41 -6.09 3.17
CA ARG A 75 -8.25 -7.52 3.43
C ARG A 75 -6.98 -8.15 2.85
N LYS A 76 -6.29 -7.47 1.96
CA LYS A 76 -5.07 -7.95 1.29
C LYS A 76 -3.97 -8.40 2.26
N GLU A 77 -3.89 -7.75 3.42
CA GLU A 77 -2.87 -8.03 4.43
C GLU A 77 -3.32 -8.99 5.54
N PHE A 78 -4.53 -9.53 5.46
CA PHE A 78 -5.02 -10.54 6.41
C PHE A 78 -4.13 -11.79 6.53
N PHE A 79 -3.20 -11.98 5.61
CA PHE A 79 -2.29 -13.14 5.56
C PHE A 79 -1.21 -13.15 6.65
N ASN A 80 -1.08 -12.07 7.44
CA ASN A 80 -0.20 -12.01 8.59
C ASN A 80 -1.03 -12.03 9.86
N SER A 81 -1.49 -13.22 10.28
CA SER A 81 -2.22 -13.40 11.54
C SER A 81 -1.60 -12.59 12.67
N GLY A 82 -2.40 -11.79 13.35
CA GLY A 82 -2.00 -10.95 14.48
C GLY A 82 -1.40 -9.59 14.16
N MET A 83 -1.24 -9.21 12.90
CA MET A 83 -0.78 -7.88 12.52
C MET A 83 -1.93 -6.88 12.29
N ASN A 84 -3.16 -7.35 12.14
CA ASN A 84 -4.31 -6.50 11.88
C ASN A 84 -4.63 -5.55 13.04
N ALA A 85 -4.33 -5.93 14.27
CA ALA A 85 -4.44 -5.04 15.43
C ALA A 85 -3.68 -3.71 15.28
N PHE A 86 -2.70 -3.64 14.39
CA PHE A 86 -1.86 -2.46 14.13
C PHE A 86 -2.09 -1.83 12.77
N LYS A 87 -2.95 -2.42 11.94
CA LYS A 87 -3.18 -2.01 10.56
C LYS A 87 -3.81 -0.61 10.46
N MET A 88 -4.54 -0.21 11.49
CA MET A 88 -5.28 1.04 11.55
C MET A 88 -4.38 2.28 11.68
N TYR A 89 -3.07 2.11 11.80
CA TYR A 89 -2.12 3.20 11.94
C TYR A 89 -1.14 3.25 10.76
N GLU A 90 -0.80 4.46 10.33
CA GLU A 90 0.16 4.64 9.24
C GLU A 90 1.58 4.36 9.71
N PHE A 91 2.13 3.22 9.31
CA PHE A 91 3.55 2.93 9.43
C PHE A 91 4.24 3.07 8.07
N SER A 92 5.42 3.67 8.09
CA SER A 92 6.31 3.62 6.91
C SER A 92 6.89 2.21 6.81
N GLU A 93 6.46 1.44 5.83
CA GLU A 93 6.95 0.08 5.59
C GLU A 93 7.65 0.00 4.23
N ASN A 94 8.96 0.10 4.23
CA ASN A 94 9.77 -0.13 3.05
C ASN A 94 10.55 -1.45 3.23
N LEU A 95 9.84 -2.58 3.07
CA LEU A 95 10.38 -3.93 3.22
C LEU A 95 10.79 -4.56 1.90
N THR A 96 10.47 -3.92 0.78
CA THR A 96 10.90 -4.42 -0.53
C THR A 96 12.42 -4.31 -0.66
N PRO A 97 13.11 -5.31 -1.20
CA PRO A 97 14.51 -5.20 -1.56
C PRO A 97 14.72 -3.95 -2.40
N GLY A 98 15.64 -3.10 -1.97
CA GLY A 98 15.99 -1.90 -2.74
C GLY A 98 16.48 -2.27 -4.13
N PRO A 99 16.55 -1.33 -5.07
CA PRO A 99 17.09 -1.59 -6.39
C PRO A 99 18.50 -2.17 -6.27
N SER A 100 18.79 -3.15 -7.12
CA SER A 100 20.08 -3.83 -7.11
C SER A 100 21.21 -2.79 -7.25
N PRO A 101 22.40 -3.04 -6.68
CA PRO A 101 23.55 -2.16 -6.87
C PRO A 101 23.86 -1.86 -8.34
N LYS A 102 23.46 -2.77 -9.26
CA LYS A 102 23.59 -2.58 -10.72
C LYS A 102 22.67 -1.50 -11.27
N GLU A 103 21.44 -1.38 -10.77
CA GLU A 103 20.44 -0.44 -11.26
C GLU A 103 20.75 1.01 -10.86
N ARG A 104 21.46 1.20 -9.73
CA ARG A 104 21.89 2.51 -9.24
C ARG A 104 23.41 2.74 -9.40
N ARG A 105 24.07 2.05 -10.33
CA ARG A 105 25.51 2.23 -10.56
C ARG A 105 25.87 3.68 -10.82
N GLY A 106 26.77 4.20 -9.98
CA GLY A 106 27.44 5.49 -10.19
C GLY A 106 26.70 6.72 -9.69
N LYS A 107 25.57 6.62 -8.94
CA LYS A 107 24.83 7.81 -8.47
C LYS A 107 24.60 7.80 -6.98
N THR A 108 25.00 8.89 -6.32
CA THR A 108 24.53 9.24 -4.99
C THR A 108 23.23 10.01 -5.13
N PHE A 109 22.21 9.63 -4.36
CA PHE A 109 20.92 10.27 -4.34
C PHE A 109 20.62 10.78 -2.94
N SER A 110 20.21 12.03 -2.83
CA SER A 110 19.66 12.61 -1.60
C SER A 110 18.36 13.35 -1.90
N GLU A 111 17.40 13.22 -1.01
CA GLU A 111 16.11 13.92 -1.09
C GLU A 111 15.79 14.54 0.25
N LEU A 112 15.44 15.82 0.26
CA LEU A 112 14.89 16.54 1.39
C LEU A 112 13.45 16.91 1.06
N LYS A 113 12.52 16.60 1.96
CA LYS A 113 11.12 16.98 1.85
C LYS A 113 10.68 17.65 3.14
N PHE A 114 10.02 18.81 3.01
CA PHE A 114 9.40 19.52 4.13
C PHE A 114 8.01 19.97 3.73
N ILE A 115 7.04 19.75 4.61
CA ILE A 115 5.65 20.18 4.44
C ILE A 115 5.25 20.92 5.70
N ASN A 116 4.64 22.08 5.51
CA ASN A 116 4.05 22.87 6.57
C ASN A 116 2.57 23.11 6.25
N GLY A 117 1.71 22.93 7.23
CA GLY A 117 0.27 23.09 7.08
C GLY A 117 -0.38 23.78 8.27
N SER A 118 -1.69 24.03 8.16
CA SER A 118 -2.52 24.59 9.23
C SER A 118 -2.44 23.72 10.48
N LYS A 119 -2.71 24.29 11.67
CA LYS A 119 -2.69 23.62 12.98
C LYS A 119 -1.33 22.97 13.30
N LYS A 120 -0.25 23.66 12.94
CA LYS A 120 1.14 23.22 13.10
C LYS A 120 1.43 21.85 12.49
N GLU A 121 0.71 21.47 11.44
CA GLU A 121 1.08 20.27 10.70
C GLU A 121 2.45 20.49 10.04
N GLN A 122 3.43 19.71 10.46
CA GLN A 122 4.79 19.75 9.96
C GLN A 122 5.25 18.32 9.64
N ASN A 123 5.82 18.11 8.47
CA ASN A 123 6.38 16.84 8.07
C ASN A 123 7.75 17.08 7.41
N PHE A 124 8.77 16.50 7.98
CA PHE A 124 10.13 16.57 7.46
C PHE A 124 10.65 15.16 7.18
N SER A 125 11.23 14.96 6.01
CA SER A 125 11.87 13.69 5.69
C SER A 125 13.14 13.88 4.88
N ILE A 126 14.10 12.98 5.12
CA ILE A 126 15.36 12.84 4.40
C ILE A 126 15.44 11.43 3.88
N LYS A 127 15.83 11.29 2.60
CA LYS A 127 16.29 10.03 2.03
C LYS A 127 17.68 10.20 1.48
N HIS A 128 18.56 9.27 1.77
CA HIS A 128 19.90 9.24 1.24
C HIS A 128 20.27 7.83 0.79
N PHE A 129 20.86 7.72 -0.38
CA PHE A 129 21.40 6.48 -0.91
C PHE A 129 22.77 6.74 -1.53
N GLN A 130 23.72 5.87 -1.20
CA GLN A 130 25.06 5.95 -1.73
C GLN A 130 25.61 4.55 -2.09
N ARG A 131 26.30 4.48 -3.19
CA ARG A 131 27.17 3.36 -3.48
C ARG A 131 28.51 3.57 -2.77
N VAL A 132 28.78 2.73 -1.78
CA VAL A 132 29.98 2.82 -0.94
C VAL A 132 31.19 2.22 -1.66
N THR A 133 30.99 1.03 -2.26
CA THR A 133 31.99 0.33 -3.11
C THR A 133 31.29 -0.24 -4.35
N ASN A 134 32.04 -0.95 -5.19
CA ASN A 134 31.46 -1.66 -6.33
C ASN A 134 30.51 -2.78 -5.91
N GLU A 135 30.70 -3.31 -4.72
CA GLU A 135 29.94 -4.43 -4.16
C GLU A 135 28.88 -3.99 -3.17
N ILE A 136 29.05 -2.81 -2.52
CA ILE A 136 28.22 -2.37 -1.40
C ILE A 136 27.50 -1.07 -1.75
N SER A 137 26.21 -1.03 -1.49
CA SER A 137 25.43 0.20 -1.42
C SER A 137 24.64 0.27 -0.12
N ALA A 138 24.42 1.48 0.38
CA ALA A 138 23.72 1.73 1.62
C ALA A 138 22.79 2.95 1.48
N GLY A 139 21.74 3.00 2.29
CA GLY A 139 20.82 4.12 2.32
C GLY A 139 20.16 4.28 3.68
N LEU A 140 19.60 5.46 3.85
CA LEU A 140 18.93 5.91 5.05
C LEU A 140 17.68 6.69 4.64
N ASP A 141 16.53 6.36 5.24
CA ASP A 141 15.33 7.17 5.20
C ASP A 141 14.95 7.56 6.64
N PHE A 142 14.74 8.84 6.86
CA PHE A 142 14.33 9.38 8.15
C PHE A 142 13.16 10.32 7.95
N GLY A 143 12.16 10.25 8.82
CA GLY A 143 10.98 11.11 8.80
C GLY A 143 10.50 11.45 10.20
N ILE A 144 10.07 12.69 10.38
CA ILE A 144 9.34 13.15 11.55
C ILE A 144 8.14 13.97 11.09
N ALA A 145 7.03 13.83 11.82
CA ALA A 145 5.85 14.64 11.57
C ALA A 145 5.15 14.98 12.87
N HIS A 146 4.53 16.15 12.90
CA HIS A 146 3.76 16.69 14.03
C HIS A 146 2.50 17.36 13.53
N SER A 147 1.42 17.28 14.30
CA SER A 147 0.20 18.07 14.10
C SER A 147 -0.52 18.27 15.43
N ASP A 148 -0.98 19.50 15.71
CA ASP A 148 -1.83 19.78 16.86
C ASP A 148 -3.27 19.25 16.70
N GLY A 149 -3.65 18.83 15.49
CA GLY A 149 -5.02 18.43 15.15
C GLY A 149 -6.01 19.60 15.14
N TYR A 150 -7.22 19.33 14.67
CA TYR A 150 -8.27 20.33 14.51
C TYR A 150 -9.14 20.45 15.77
N TYR A 151 -9.37 19.35 16.44
CA TYR A 151 -10.19 19.24 17.65
C TYR A 151 -9.32 19.15 18.89
N SER A 152 -9.93 19.32 20.07
CA SER A 152 -9.25 19.11 21.35
C SER A 152 -8.75 17.66 21.46
N ASN A 153 -7.68 17.44 22.22
CA ASN A 153 -7.04 16.14 22.46
C ASN A 153 -6.77 15.33 21.17
N GLN A 154 -6.14 15.96 20.17
CA GLN A 154 -5.89 15.33 18.86
C GLN A 154 -4.42 15.49 18.40
N VAL A 155 -3.52 15.90 19.28
CA VAL A 155 -2.10 16.09 18.97
C VAL A 155 -1.48 14.74 18.56
N SER A 156 -0.68 14.76 17.51
CA SER A 156 0.05 13.57 17.06
C SER A 156 1.51 13.87 16.72
N ASN A 157 2.37 12.89 16.99
CA ASN A 157 3.79 12.91 16.68
C ASN A 157 4.19 11.59 16.06
N LEU A 158 4.80 11.66 14.89
CA LEU A 158 5.27 10.48 14.14
C LEU A 158 6.78 10.55 13.98
N ARG A 159 7.43 9.40 14.05
CA ARG A 159 8.85 9.23 13.73
C ARG A 159 9.05 7.93 12.98
N SER A 160 9.75 8.01 11.85
CA SER A 160 10.16 6.86 11.04
C SER A 160 11.65 6.89 10.79
N PHE A 161 12.29 5.73 10.87
CA PHE A 161 13.70 5.54 10.61
C PHE A 161 13.88 4.20 9.89
N ASN A 162 14.55 4.22 8.74
CA ASN A 162 14.89 3.04 7.96
C ASN A 162 16.34 3.14 7.50
N VAL A 163 17.15 2.15 7.78
CA VAL A 163 18.51 2.00 7.27
C VAL A 163 18.59 0.68 6.50
N TYR A 164 19.23 0.72 5.35
CA TYR A 164 19.34 -0.46 4.49
C TYR A 164 20.69 -0.54 3.79
N ALA A 165 21.07 -1.76 3.47
CA ALA A 165 22.30 -2.03 2.72
C ALA A 165 22.10 -3.20 1.76
N SER A 166 22.80 -3.14 0.64
CA SER A 166 22.90 -4.24 -0.31
C SER A 166 24.34 -4.59 -0.53
N PHE A 167 24.62 -5.87 -0.62
CA PHE A 167 25.95 -6.41 -0.92
C PHE A 167 25.85 -7.41 -2.07
N GLN A 168 26.77 -7.35 -3.02
CA GLN A 168 26.88 -8.30 -4.12
C GLN A 168 28.35 -8.66 -4.34
N THR A 169 28.66 -9.96 -4.35
CA THR A 169 30.03 -10.42 -4.65
C THR A 169 30.43 -10.08 -6.10
N LYS A 170 31.74 -9.90 -6.33
CA LYS A 170 32.29 -9.58 -7.67
C LYS A 170 31.91 -10.60 -8.75
N ASN A 171 31.74 -11.87 -8.40
CA ASN A 171 31.32 -12.93 -9.29
C ASN A 171 29.78 -13.10 -9.40
N GLU A 172 29.02 -12.21 -8.73
CA GLU A 172 27.55 -12.20 -8.70
C GLU A 172 26.89 -13.48 -8.15
N ARG A 173 27.69 -14.33 -7.49
CA ARG A 173 27.15 -15.58 -6.91
C ARG A 173 26.33 -15.35 -5.65
N TYR A 174 26.68 -14.33 -4.86
CA TYR A 174 25.98 -14.04 -3.63
C TYR A 174 25.49 -12.60 -3.63
N ASN A 175 24.21 -12.42 -3.27
CA ASN A 175 23.58 -11.12 -3.07
C ASN A 175 22.90 -11.12 -1.69
N LEU A 176 23.08 -10.03 -0.95
CA LEU A 176 22.42 -9.78 0.31
C LEU A 176 21.77 -8.41 0.26
N PHE A 177 20.54 -8.32 0.70
CA PHE A 177 19.87 -7.07 1.07
C PHE A 177 19.43 -7.17 2.51
N ALA A 178 19.67 -6.13 3.31
CA ALA A 178 19.17 -6.06 4.67
C ALA A 178 18.68 -4.66 4.97
N ASN A 179 17.59 -4.56 5.76
CA ASN A 179 17.13 -3.29 6.29
C ASN A 179 16.64 -3.41 7.73
N TYR A 180 16.73 -2.30 8.46
CA TYR A 180 16.13 -2.13 9.77
C TYR A 180 15.22 -0.91 9.75
N LEU A 181 13.96 -1.13 10.08
CA LEU A 181 12.91 -0.12 10.13
C LEU A 181 12.42 0.06 11.57
N SER A 182 12.26 1.31 12.01
CA SER A 182 11.68 1.64 13.32
C SER A 182 10.71 2.81 13.17
N ASN A 183 9.46 2.59 13.55
CA ASN A 183 8.41 3.61 13.56
C ASN A 183 7.88 3.81 14.98
N LYS A 184 7.47 5.04 15.27
CA LYS A 184 6.78 5.43 16.50
C LYS A 184 5.72 6.46 16.17
N ILE A 185 4.49 6.21 16.62
CA ILE A 185 3.37 7.15 16.60
C ILE A 185 2.95 7.38 18.05
N VAL A 186 2.80 8.63 18.44
CA VAL A 186 2.17 9.05 19.68
C VAL A 186 0.99 9.92 19.29
N SER A 187 -0.21 9.48 19.59
CA SER A 187 -1.46 10.19 19.29
C SER A 187 -2.23 10.47 20.58
N GLN A 188 -2.85 11.62 20.65
CA GLN A 188 -3.96 11.83 21.56
C GLN A 188 -5.23 11.31 20.90
N GLU A 189 -6.06 10.64 21.69
CA GLU A 189 -7.35 10.10 21.28
C GLU A 189 -8.46 10.92 21.92
N ASN A 190 -9.31 11.56 21.13
CA ASN A 190 -10.38 12.40 21.67
C ASN A 190 -11.74 11.70 21.77
N GLY A 191 -11.86 10.47 21.25
CA GLY A 191 -13.09 9.67 21.29
C GLY A 191 -14.22 10.22 20.39
N GLY A 192 -13.95 11.21 19.53
CA GLY A 192 -14.95 11.91 18.72
C GLY A 192 -15.68 13.03 19.47
N LEU A 193 -16.59 13.73 18.80
CA LEU A 193 -17.45 14.74 19.39
C LEU A 193 -18.48 14.08 20.32
N VAL A 194 -18.79 14.75 21.45
CA VAL A 194 -19.89 14.33 22.35
C VAL A 194 -21.24 14.46 21.65
N SER A 195 -21.39 15.45 20.76
CA SER A 195 -22.60 15.66 19.97
C SER A 195 -22.25 16.25 18.62
N ASP A 196 -22.79 15.64 17.57
CA ASP A 196 -22.64 16.13 16.19
C ASP A 196 -23.48 17.36 15.90
N THR A 197 -24.56 17.59 16.66
CA THR A 197 -25.52 18.68 16.43
C THR A 197 -24.84 20.03 16.40
N ALA A 198 -23.88 20.28 17.32
CA ALA A 198 -23.15 21.56 17.38
C ALA A 198 -22.29 21.79 16.11
N PHE A 199 -21.83 20.73 15.48
CA PHE A 199 -21.07 20.80 14.25
C PHE A 199 -21.98 20.97 13.02
N GLU A 200 -23.11 20.29 12.97
CA GLU A 200 -24.03 20.26 11.82
C GLU A 200 -24.86 21.54 11.67
N ILE A 201 -25.19 22.18 12.79
CA ILE A 201 -25.94 23.45 12.76
C ILE A 201 -25.13 24.56 12.09
N THR A 202 -25.76 25.27 11.18
CA THR A 202 -25.17 26.46 10.53
C THR A 202 -24.91 27.57 11.53
N GLY A 203 -23.67 28.01 11.60
CA GLY A 203 -23.23 29.08 12.53
C GLY A 203 -21.71 29.09 12.70
N SER A 204 -21.21 29.86 13.65
CA SER A 204 -19.79 29.82 14.02
C SER A 204 -19.53 28.55 14.85
N PHE A 205 -18.75 27.63 14.30
CA PHE A 205 -18.26 26.45 15.00
C PHE A 205 -16.76 26.58 15.23
N ASP A 206 -16.35 26.53 16.49
CA ASP A 206 -14.93 26.45 16.83
C ASP A 206 -14.55 25.02 17.21
N SER A 207 -13.76 24.38 16.35
CA SER A 207 -13.32 23.01 16.55
C SER A 207 -12.46 22.80 17.80
N LYS A 208 -11.82 23.84 18.33
CA LYS A 208 -10.97 23.74 19.54
C LYS A 208 -11.73 23.78 20.84
N THR A 209 -12.92 24.38 20.84
CA THR A 209 -13.81 24.46 22.02
C THR A 209 -14.91 23.42 21.99
N ALA A 210 -15.07 22.69 20.88
CA ALA A 210 -16.04 21.61 20.74
C ALA A 210 -15.78 20.52 21.79
N ALA A 211 -16.84 20.08 22.48
CA ALA A 211 -16.76 19.02 23.47
C ALA A 211 -16.42 17.69 22.82
N VAL A 212 -15.41 17.01 23.35
CA VAL A 212 -14.95 15.69 22.92
C VAL A 212 -15.06 14.69 24.07
N ASN A 213 -15.20 13.41 23.74
CA ASN A 213 -15.39 12.37 24.76
C ASN A 213 -14.17 12.21 25.68
N PHE A 214 -12.95 12.39 25.17
CA PHE A 214 -11.71 12.20 25.93
C PHE A 214 -10.83 13.46 25.92
N ASN A 215 -10.23 13.78 27.08
CA ASN A 215 -9.35 14.93 27.24
C ASN A 215 -7.89 14.56 27.60
N ASP A 216 -7.63 13.34 28.06
CA ASP A 216 -6.32 12.87 28.56
C ASP A 216 -5.86 11.54 27.97
N VAL A 217 -6.65 10.94 27.07
CA VAL A 217 -6.37 9.64 26.48
C VAL A 217 -5.26 9.74 25.44
N LYS A 218 -4.36 8.76 25.46
CA LYS A 218 -3.19 8.68 24.55
C LYS A 218 -2.99 7.28 24.01
N GLY A 219 -2.66 7.22 22.72
CA GLY A 219 -2.17 6.04 22.03
C GLY A 219 -0.67 6.12 21.77
N LEU A 220 0.05 5.02 21.95
CA LEU A 220 1.46 4.89 21.60
C LEU A 220 1.66 3.62 20.78
N HIS A 221 2.00 3.77 19.51
CA HIS A 221 2.21 2.66 18.58
C HIS A 221 3.67 2.63 18.13
N LYS A 222 4.27 1.44 18.19
CA LYS A 222 5.67 1.22 17.79
C LYS A 222 5.77 0.02 16.87
N SER A 223 6.61 0.13 15.85
CA SER A 223 6.98 -0.97 14.97
C SER A 223 8.51 -1.02 14.83
N LYS A 224 9.10 -2.20 14.96
CA LYS A 224 10.51 -2.46 14.69
C LYS A 224 10.59 -3.69 13.81
N ILE A 225 11.21 -3.55 12.65
CA ILE A 225 11.30 -4.62 11.66
C ILE A 225 12.75 -4.73 11.22
N PHE A 226 13.27 -5.95 11.26
CA PHE A 226 14.51 -6.32 10.61
C PHE A 226 14.17 -7.29 9.48
N TYR A 227 14.65 -6.99 8.27
CA TYR A 227 14.46 -7.81 7.09
C TYR A 227 15.80 -8.09 6.44
N ALA A 228 16.04 -9.34 6.04
CA ALA A 228 17.19 -9.74 5.26
C ALA A 228 16.77 -10.70 4.15
N GLN A 229 17.25 -10.46 2.95
CA GLN A 229 17.09 -11.35 1.80
C GLN A 229 18.45 -11.72 1.25
N GLN A 230 18.70 -13.02 1.12
CA GLN A 230 19.93 -13.57 0.57
C GLN A 230 19.62 -14.37 -0.68
N ARG A 231 20.49 -14.30 -1.67
CA ARG A 231 20.42 -15.12 -2.88
C ARG A 231 21.81 -15.69 -3.19
N PHE A 232 21.87 -16.99 -3.35
CA PHE A 232 23.08 -17.67 -3.77
C PHE A 232 22.84 -18.34 -5.12
N ASN A 233 23.57 -17.87 -6.16
CA ASN A 233 23.52 -18.43 -7.51
C ASN A 233 24.58 -19.54 -7.62
N PHE A 234 24.17 -20.76 -7.98
CA PHE A 234 25.09 -21.90 -8.11
C PHE A 234 26.08 -21.72 -9.24
N PHE A 235 25.70 -20.98 -10.28
CA PHE A 235 26.56 -20.71 -11.43
C PHE A 235 26.91 -19.22 -11.49
N SER A 236 28.19 -18.92 -11.84
CA SER A 236 28.62 -17.53 -12.04
C SER A 236 28.12 -16.99 -13.37
N ASN A 237 27.63 -15.77 -13.39
CA ASN A 237 27.23 -15.07 -14.62
C ASN A 237 28.44 -14.46 -15.37
N ARG A 238 29.66 -14.55 -14.83
CA ARG A 238 30.83 -14.00 -15.51
C ARG A 238 31.16 -14.84 -16.75
N LYS A 239 31.16 -14.19 -17.91
CA LYS A 239 31.85 -14.71 -19.10
C LYS A 239 33.32 -14.82 -18.77
N LYS A 240 33.91 -16.00 -18.97
CA LYS A 240 35.37 -16.10 -19.09
C LYS A 240 35.73 -15.27 -20.30
N PRO A 241 36.69 -14.31 -20.19
CA PRO A 241 37.24 -13.70 -21.38
C PRO A 241 37.75 -14.87 -22.25
N VAL A 242 37.27 -14.96 -23.45
CA VAL A 242 37.85 -15.89 -24.46
C VAL A 242 39.19 -15.28 -24.77
N LEU A 243 40.24 -15.83 -24.19
CA LEU A 243 41.61 -15.60 -24.62
C LEU A 243 41.76 -16.29 -25.99
N THR A 244 41.44 -15.57 -27.04
CA THR A 244 41.94 -15.93 -28.36
C THR A 244 43.42 -15.63 -28.36
N ASN A 245 44.24 -16.69 -28.25
CA ASN A 245 45.67 -16.64 -28.63
C ASN A 245 45.73 -16.41 -30.13
N ASP A 246 45.74 -15.19 -30.57
CA ASP A 246 46.30 -14.78 -31.84
C ASP A 246 46.90 -13.38 -31.70
N SER A 247 48.19 -13.38 -31.52
CA SER A 247 49.05 -12.26 -31.75
C SER A 247 49.05 -11.94 -33.25
N LEU A 248 48.36 -10.88 -33.66
CA LEU A 248 48.69 -10.00 -34.77
C LEU A 248 47.49 -9.06 -35.07
N ASN A 249 47.77 -7.77 -34.81
CA ASN A 249 47.11 -6.60 -35.40
C ASN A 249 45.65 -6.75 -35.86
N ILE A 250 44.75 -6.12 -35.18
CA ILE A 250 43.77 -5.18 -35.74
C ILE A 250 42.84 -4.75 -34.58
N SER A 251 42.80 -3.46 -34.30
CA SER A 251 41.75 -2.77 -33.57
C SER A 251 40.40 -3.04 -34.26
N LYS A 252 39.74 -4.13 -33.90
CA LYS A 252 38.31 -4.32 -34.17
C LYS A 252 37.61 -4.07 -32.83
N GLU A 253 36.81 -3.02 -32.80
CA GLU A 253 35.73 -2.85 -31.85
C GLU A 253 35.04 -4.22 -31.69
N ILE A 254 35.20 -4.83 -30.52
CA ILE A 254 34.37 -5.95 -30.09
C ILE A 254 32.99 -5.34 -29.91
N THR A 255 32.15 -5.50 -30.91
CA THR A 255 30.77 -5.07 -30.85
C THR A 255 30.11 -5.72 -29.63
N LYS A 256 29.55 -4.88 -28.77
CA LYS A 256 28.79 -5.24 -27.55
C LYS A 256 27.69 -6.31 -27.83
N ASP A 257 27.34 -6.52 -29.07
CA ASP A 257 26.17 -7.30 -29.48
C ASP A 257 26.36 -8.82 -29.34
N SER A 258 27.59 -9.34 -29.51
CA SER A 258 27.87 -10.78 -29.31
C SER A 258 27.93 -11.17 -27.83
N LEU A 259 27.98 -10.17 -26.92
CA LEU A 259 28.11 -10.38 -25.47
C LEU A 259 26.75 -10.60 -24.78
N ASN A 260 25.67 -10.11 -25.33
CA ASN A 260 24.36 -10.05 -24.66
C ASN A 260 23.43 -11.23 -25.02
N ALA A 261 23.50 -11.74 -26.26
CA ALA A 261 22.67 -12.85 -26.71
C ALA A 261 22.96 -14.19 -25.99
N ALA A 262 24.21 -14.41 -25.50
CA ALA A 262 24.57 -15.67 -24.84
C ALA A 262 24.18 -15.72 -23.33
N ASP A 263 23.87 -14.58 -22.70
CA ASP A 263 23.54 -14.51 -21.27
C ASP A 263 22.05 -14.75 -20.98
N VAL A 264 21.18 -14.52 -21.98
CA VAL A 264 19.73 -14.70 -21.87
C VAL A 264 19.31 -16.19 -21.89
N SER A 265 20.17 -17.10 -22.37
CA SER A 265 19.82 -18.49 -22.61
C SER A 265 20.22 -19.49 -21.51
N ARG A 266 20.92 -19.07 -20.46
CA ARG A 266 21.36 -20.01 -19.42
C ARG A 266 20.31 -20.22 -18.34
N ASN A 267 20.01 -21.48 -18.00
CA ASN A 267 19.24 -21.85 -16.84
C ASN A 267 19.88 -21.27 -15.58
N ARG A 268 19.11 -20.53 -14.80
CA ARG A 268 19.57 -19.96 -13.53
C ARG A 268 19.04 -20.83 -12.40
N PHE A 269 19.96 -21.38 -11.63
CA PHE A 269 19.65 -22.17 -10.45
C PHE A 269 20.18 -21.46 -9.22
N TYR A 270 19.30 -21.12 -8.26
CA TYR A 270 19.70 -20.39 -7.08
C TYR A 270 18.87 -20.76 -5.85
N LEU A 271 19.50 -20.57 -4.69
CA LEU A 271 18.87 -20.62 -3.38
C LEU A 271 18.56 -19.20 -2.94
N LYS A 272 17.34 -18.96 -2.47
CA LYS A 272 16.91 -17.69 -1.88
C LYS A 272 16.48 -17.95 -0.44
N HIS A 273 16.98 -17.12 0.47
CA HIS A 273 16.55 -17.10 1.86
C HIS A 273 16.02 -15.72 2.22
N VAL A 274 14.86 -15.66 2.87
CA VAL A 274 14.26 -14.44 3.42
C VAL A 274 14.10 -14.63 4.92
N PHE A 275 14.60 -13.66 5.68
CA PHE A 275 14.41 -13.56 7.12
C PHE A 275 13.71 -12.25 7.45
N LYS A 276 12.66 -12.29 8.28
CA LYS A 276 11.96 -11.12 8.81
C LYS A 276 11.75 -11.31 10.31
N TYR A 277 12.24 -10.36 11.09
CA TYR A 277 11.86 -10.22 12.49
C TYR A 277 11.05 -8.94 12.65
N GLU A 278 9.88 -9.03 13.23
CA GLU A 278 8.98 -7.92 13.41
C GLU A 278 8.45 -7.90 14.85
N ARG A 279 8.51 -6.73 15.47
CA ARG A 279 7.91 -6.45 16.76
C ARG A 279 7.06 -5.20 16.65
N ARG A 280 5.78 -5.34 16.97
CA ARG A 280 4.85 -4.21 17.08
C ARG A 280 4.28 -4.12 18.48
N SER A 281 3.98 -2.92 18.94
CA SER A 281 3.32 -2.69 20.21
C SER A 281 2.37 -1.52 20.15
N SER A 282 1.27 -1.64 20.85
CA SER A 282 0.28 -0.60 21.10
C SER A 282 0.11 -0.44 22.60
N LEU A 283 -0.01 0.79 23.05
CA LEU A 283 -0.31 1.16 24.41
C LEU A 283 -1.45 2.18 24.38
N PHE A 284 -2.53 1.92 25.08
CA PHE A 284 -3.65 2.82 25.29
C PHE A 284 -3.68 3.24 26.76
N THR A 285 -3.67 4.55 27.02
CA THR A 285 -3.63 5.09 28.39
C THR A 285 -4.67 6.17 28.58
N ALA A 286 -5.32 6.15 29.75
CA ALA A 286 -6.21 7.19 30.23
C ALA A 286 -5.94 7.43 31.73
N ASP A 287 -5.91 8.71 32.13
CA ASP A 287 -5.63 9.09 33.53
C ASP A 287 -6.88 9.02 34.42
N ARG A 288 -8.04 8.64 33.85
CA ARG A 288 -9.32 8.39 34.54
C ARG A 288 -10.19 7.38 33.80
N PHE A 289 -11.20 6.85 34.48
CA PHE A 289 -12.24 6.04 33.85
C PHE A 289 -13.33 6.92 33.23
N TYR A 290 -13.67 6.66 32.00
CA TYR A 290 -14.71 7.33 31.22
C TYR A 290 -15.99 6.49 31.20
N SER A 291 -16.77 6.47 32.29
CA SER A 291 -17.98 5.65 32.46
C SER A 291 -19.11 5.98 31.48
N GLU A 292 -19.10 7.19 30.87
CA GLU A 292 -20.06 7.57 29.82
C GLU A 292 -19.75 6.97 28.46
N PHE A 293 -18.53 6.48 28.28
CA PHE A 293 -18.06 5.92 27.01
C PHE A 293 -17.78 4.41 27.09
N PHE A 294 -17.22 3.93 28.21
CA PHE A 294 -16.91 2.53 28.43
C PHE A 294 -17.84 1.93 29.49
N GLU A 295 -18.49 0.82 29.15
CA GLU A 295 -19.40 0.14 30.06
C GLU A 295 -18.67 -0.52 31.24
N HIS A 296 -17.44 -1.02 30.99
CA HIS A 296 -16.68 -1.82 31.95
C HIS A 296 -15.30 -1.25 32.27
N ALA A 297 -14.88 -1.44 33.52
CA ALA A 297 -13.52 -1.30 34.01
C ALA A 297 -13.15 -2.54 34.81
N TYR A 298 -12.60 -3.55 34.13
CA TYR A 298 -12.38 -4.87 34.71
C TYR A 298 -11.26 -4.90 35.74
N TYR A 299 -10.25 -4.04 35.61
CA TYR A 299 -9.03 -4.10 36.43
C TYR A 299 -8.81 -2.86 37.27
N ASP A 300 -9.03 -1.67 36.73
CA ASP A 300 -8.81 -0.41 37.43
C ASP A 300 -9.89 0.60 37.08
N THR A 301 -10.63 1.06 38.06
CA THR A 301 -11.68 2.07 37.93
C THR A 301 -11.16 3.51 37.98
N SER A 302 -9.85 3.70 38.20
CA SER A 302 -9.25 5.03 38.30
C SER A 302 -8.46 5.44 37.07
N LYS A 303 -7.85 4.48 36.36
CA LYS A 303 -7.01 4.75 35.17
C LYS A 303 -7.00 3.55 34.24
N THR A 304 -6.55 3.76 33.01
CA THR A 304 -6.34 2.70 32.01
C THR A 304 -4.91 2.69 31.53
N ASN A 305 -4.33 1.48 31.40
CA ASN A 305 -2.99 1.30 30.88
C ASN A 305 -2.87 -0.06 30.15
N ASP A 306 -3.55 -0.17 29.01
CA ASP A 306 -3.67 -1.40 28.23
C ASP A 306 -2.54 -1.52 27.22
N SER A 307 -1.81 -2.62 27.27
CA SER A 307 -0.71 -2.89 26.35
C SER A 307 -0.91 -4.15 25.54
N LEU A 308 -0.64 -4.06 24.26
CA LEU A 308 -0.64 -5.17 23.30
C LEU A 308 0.69 -5.18 22.57
N PHE A 309 1.34 -6.33 22.49
CA PHE A 309 2.48 -6.45 21.61
C PHE A 309 2.55 -7.79 20.87
N VAL A 310 3.17 -7.76 19.69
CA VAL A 310 3.29 -8.87 18.78
C VAL A 310 4.74 -9.07 18.38
N ARG A 311 5.18 -10.32 18.32
CA ARG A 311 6.46 -10.74 17.72
C ARG A 311 6.20 -11.69 16.58
N ASN A 312 6.88 -11.45 15.47
CA ASN A 312 6.80 -12.32 14.30
C ASN A 312 8.22 -12.61 13.79
N PHE A 313 8.59 -13.89 13.79
CA PHE A 313 9.78 -14.40 13.12
C PHE A 313 9.33 -15.17 11.90
N PHE A 314 9.78 -14.75 10.73
CA PHE A 314 9.48 -15.41 9.47
C PHE A 314 10.77 -15.78 8.77
N ASN A 315 10.86 -17.02 8.33
CA ASN A 315 11.94 -17.55 7.49
C ASN A 315 11.35 -18.23 6.28
N GLU A 316 11.86 -17.91 5.11
CA GLU A 316 11.57 -18.61 3.87
C GLU A 316 12.87 -19.08 3.23
N LEU A 317 12.97 -20.34 2.92
CA LEU A 317 14.05 -20.90 2.10
C LEU A 317 13.44 -21.43 0.81
N SER A 318 13.90 -20.95 -0.34
CA SER A 318 13.39 -21.41 -1.62
C SER A 318 14.50 -21.79 -2.59
N LEU A 319 14.29 -22.91 -3.26
CA LEU A 319 15.09 -23.40 -4.37
C LEU A 319 14.41 -22.97 -5.67
N ASN A 320 15.13 -22.31 -6.55
CA ASN A 320 14.57 -21.69 -7.74
C ASN A 320 15.36 -22.07 -8.98
N VAL A 321 14.63 -22.32 -10.06
CA VAL A 321 15.19 -22.59 -11.40
C VAL A 321 14.48 -21.69 -12.39
N GLU A 322 15.22 -20.88 -13.13
CA GLU A 322 14.69 -19.91 -14.11
C GLU A 322 15.27 -20.16 -15.51
N ASN A 323 14.60 -19.62 -16.52
CA ASN A 323 14.99 -19.66 -17.93
C ASN A 323 15.04 -21.06 -18.55
N ILE A 324 14.21 -21.99 -18.08
CA ILE A 324 14.07 -23.29 -18.70
C ILE A 324 13.28 -23.12 -20.00
N SER A 325 13.83 -23.56 -21.13
CA SER A 325 13.10 -23.49 -22.40
C SER A 325 12.07 -24.62 -22.49
N VAL A 326 10.79 -24.30 -22.55
CA VAL A 326 9.67 -25.23 -22.63
C VAL A 326 8.66 -24.71 -23.64
N LEU A 327 8.25 -25.53 -24.63
CA LEU A 327 7.20 -25.22 -25.63
C LEU A 327 7.37 -23.84 -26.28
N LYS A 328 8.58 -23.48 -26.70
CA LYS A 328 8.95 -22.17 -27.26
C LYS A 328 8.76 -20.98 -26.26
N GLY A 329 8.65 -21.27 -24.96
CA GLY A 329 8.57 -20.30 -23.88
C GLY A 329 9.74 -20.41 -22.91
N LYS A 330 9.77 -19.52 -21.93
CA LYS A 330 10.68 -19.53 -20.79
C LYS A 330 9.87 -19.86 -19.53
N ALA A 331 10.24 -20.94 -18.86
CA ALA A 331 9.63 -21.37 -17.62
C ALA A 331 10.55 -21.13 -16.43
N ALA A 332 9.94 -20.88 -15.27
CA ALA A 332 10.60 -20.86 -13.98
C ALA A 332 9.82 -21.74 -13.00
N PHE A 333 10.52 -22.42 -12.12
CA PHE A 333 9.94 -23.24 -11.06
C PHE A 333 10.61 -22.94 -9.73
N TYR A 334 9.86 -23.05 -8.65
CA TYR A 334 10.42 -22.95 -7.32
C TYR A 334 9.73 -23.87 -6.33
N LEU A 335 10.47 -24.22 -5.29
CA LEU A 335 9.96 -24.87 -4.09
C LEU A 335 10.40 -24.04 -2.89
N ALA A 336 9.44 -23.49 -2.13
CA ALA A 336 9.70 -22.73 -0.92
C ALA A 336 9.20 -23.48 0.32
N GLY A 337 10.01 -23.47 1.37
CA GLY A 337 9.62 -23.84 2.72
C GLY A 337 9.61 -22.62 3.60
N ASN A 338 8.51 -22.36 4.29
CA ASN A 338 8.35 -21.22 5.20
C ASN A 338 8.25 -21.75 6.65
N HIS A 339 8.87 -21.03 7.57
CA HIS A 339 8.68 -21.22 8.99
C HIS A 339 8.34 -19.88 9.64
N GLN A 340 7.24 -19.84 10.35
CA GLN A 340 6.78 -18.65 11.06
C GLN A 340 6.53 -18.98 12.53
N TYR A 341 7.12 -18.17 13.41
CA TYR A 341 6.80 -18.11 14.82
C TYR A 341 6.13 -16.79 15.10
N PHE A 342 4.90 -16.83 15.57
CA PHE A 342 4.08 -15.67 15.88
C PHE A 342 3.68 -15.71 17.35
N GLY A 343 3.99 -14.65 18.11
CA GLY A 343 3.55 -14.49 19.48
C GLY A 343 2.70 -13.24 19.64
N PHE A 344 1.55 -13.41 20.27
CA PHE A 344 0.60 -12.36 20.62
C PHE A 344 0.56 -12.25 22.14
N TYR A 345 0.85 -11.07 22.66
CA TYR A 345 1.03 -10.83 24.09
C TYR A 345 0.23 -9.61 24.50
N GLN A 346 -0.53 -9.77 25.57
CA GLN A 346 -1.25 -8.69 26.22
C GLN A 346 -0.95 -8.72 27.71
N VAL A 347 -0.56 -7.58 28.25
CA VAL A 347 -0.24 -7.42 29.66
C VAL A 347 -1.05 -6.26 30.19
N ASP A 348 -1.84 -6.50 31.22
CA ASP A 348 -2.31 -5.44 32.09
C ASP A 348 -1.16 -5.04 33.00
N THR A 349 -0.72 -3.79 32.90
CA THR A 349 0.38 -3.28 33.71
C THR A 349 -0.04 -2.98 35.15
N VAL A 350 -1.34 -2.93 35.43
CA VAL A 350 -1.91 -2.74 36.77
C VAL A 350 -2.03 -4.11 37.49
N ASN A 351 -2.39 -5.16 36.76
CA ASN A 351 -2.46 -6.50 37.27
C ASN A 351 -1.61 -7.47 36.44
N PRO A 352 -0.30 -7.60 36.74
CA PRO A 352 0.61 -8.46 35.97
C PRO A 352 0.28 -9.95 35.99
N LEU A 353 -0.70 -10.38 36.76
CA LEU A 353 -1.21 -11.75 36.76
C LEU A 353 -2.22 -12.01 35.62
N SER A 354 -2.79 -10.97 35.04
CA SER A 354 -3.67 -11.06 33.86
C SER A 354 -2.88 -10.84 32.59
N PHE A 355 -2.38 -11.88 31.97
CA PHE A 355 -1.70 -11.80 30.69
C PHE A 355 -2.21 -12.84 29.71
N ILE A 356 -2.26 -12.46 28.43
CA ILE A 356 -2.41 -13.41 27.32
C ILE A 356 -1.03 -13.61 26.70
N ASP A 357 -0.61 -14.86 26.63
CA ASP A 357 0.57 -15.31 25.90
C ASP A 357 0.15 -16.42 24.95
N THR A 358 -0.15 -16.04 23.71
CA THR A 358 -0.55 -16.99 22.68
C THR A 358 0.51 -17.03 21.59
N VAL A 359 1.02 -18.23 21.35
CA VAL A 359 2.05 -18.51 20.37
C VAL A 359 1.49 -19.42 19.29
N MET A 360 1.73 -19.07 18.04
CA MET A 360 1.47 -19.93 16.89
C MET A 360 2.77 -20.24 16.16
N ARG A 361 3.01 -21.51 15.91
CA ARG A 361 4.05 -21.98 15.00
C ARG A 361 3.40 -22.47 13.72
N ASN A 362 3.86 -21.95 12.60
CA ASN A 362 3.38 -22.33 11.29
C ASN A 362 4.56 -22.74 10.41
N PHE A 363 4.42 -23.87 9.77
CA PHE A 363 5.32 -24.34 8.75
C PHE A 363 4.53 -24.51 7.47
N SER A 364 5.03 -24.01 6.34
CA SER A 364 4.36 -24.21 5.06
C SER A 364 5.32 -24.61 3.95
N VAL A 365 4.79 -25.31 2.96
CA VAL A 365 5.50 -25.69 1.73
C VAL A 365 4.74 -25.12 0.55
N ARG A 366 5.48 -24.45 -0.35
CA ARG A 366 4.91 -23.75 -1.51
C ARG A 366 5.68 -24.10 -2.79
N PRO A 367 5.28 -25.14 -3.54
CA PRO A 367 5.66 -25.31 -4.93
C PRO A 367 4.98 -24.26 -5.80
N GLY A 368 5.68 -23.79 -6.82
CA GLY A 368 5.12 -22.88 -7.80
C GLY A 368 5.97 -22.78 -9.06
N GLY A 369 5.40 -22.15 -10.08
CA GLY A 369 6.08 -21.92 -11.33
C GLY A 369 5.39 -20.89 -12.20
N SER A 370 6.12 -20.43 -13.18
CA SER A 370 5.66 -19.51 -14.20
C SER A 370 6.15 -19.93 -15.58
N ILE A 371 5.40 -19.54 -16.60
CA ILE A 371 5.81 -19.70 -17.99
C ILE A 371 5.48 -18.42 -18.75
N SER A 372 6.38 -18.01 -19.63
CA SER A 372 6.17 -16.87 -20.52
C SER A 372 6.62 -17.21 -21.94
N TRP A 373 5.83 -16.78 -22.94
CA TRP A 373 6.10 -16.98 -24.35
C TRP A 373 6.49 -15.68 -25.04
N GLU A 374 7.18 -15.77 -26.14
CA GLU A 374 7.65 -14.61 -26.93
C GLU A 374 6.50 -13.75 -27.48
N ASN A 375 5.32 -14.33 -27.68
CA ASN A 375 4.12 -13.63 -28.11
C ASN A 375 3.45 -12.81 -26.98
N GLY A 376 4.09 -12.72 -25.82
CA GLY A 376 3.62 -11.95 -24.66
C GLY A 376 2.61 -12.67 -23.78
N LEU A 377 2.27 -13.91 -24.06
CA LEU A 377 1.46 -14.74 -23.17
C LEU A 377 2.31 -15.22 -22.00
N GLY A 378 1.68 -15.40 -20.84
CA GLY A 378 2.31 -16.00 -19.67
C GLY A 378 1.28 -16.49 -18.67
N ALA A 379 1.74 -17.35 -17.78
CA ALA A 379 0.94 -17.90 -16.69
C ALA A 379 1.81 -18.14 -15.45
N ASP A 380 1.22 -17.92 -14.27
CA ASP A 380 1.81 -18.20 -12.97
C ASP A 380 0.89 -19.09 -12.17
N ILE A 381 1.44 -20.03 -11.42
CA ILE A 381 0.69 -20.89 -10.52
C ILE A 381 1.51 -21.21 -9.27
N TYR A 382 0.85 -21.22 -8.12
CA TYR A 382 1.41 -21.83 -6.92
C TYR A 382 0.33 -22.43 -6.03
N PHE A 383 0.77 -23.38 -5.22
CA PHE A 383 -0.02 -23.96 -4.15
C PHE A 383 0.80 -23.92 -2.86
N GLU A 384 0.22 -23.47 -1.77
CA GLU A 384 0.84 -23.48 -0.45
C GLU A 384 -0.02 -24.28 0.51
N LYS A 385 0.59 -25.21 1.22
CA LYS A 385 -0.03 -25.95 2.32
C LYS A 385 0.69 -25.60 3.61
N SER A 386 -0.07 -25.20 4.62
CA SER A 386 0.44 -24.84 5.93
C SER A 386 0.11 -25.92 6.95
N PHE A 387 1.03 -26.13 7.87
CA PHE A 387 0.93 -27.02 9.02
C PHE A 387 1.19 -26.18 10.27
N ASN A 388 0.25 -26.16 11.20
CA ASN A 388 0.35 -25.34 12.40
C ASN A 388 -0.13 -26.07 13.65
N ASP A 389 0.15 -25.47 14.81
CA ASP A 389 -0.19 -26.05 16.12
C ASP A 389 -1.72 -26.09 16.37
N LEU A 390 -2.52 -25.34 15.58
CA LEU A 390 -3.97 -25.21 15.77
C LEU A 390 -4.78 -26.32 15.10
N LYS A 391 -4.13 -27.28 14.44
CA LYS A 391 -4.70 -28.46 13.75
C LYS A 391 -5.72 -28.14 12.66
N PHE A 392 -5.72 -26.92 12.11
CA PHE A 392 -6.55 -26.55 10.98
C PHE A 392 -5.77 -26.69 9.66
N ASP A 393 -6.45 -27.16 8.64
CA ASP A 393 -5.91 -27.28 7.29
C ASP A 393 -5.90 -25.94 6.57
N PHE A 394 -4.76 -25.24 6.59
CA PHE A 394 -4.61 -24.02 5.82
C PHE A 394 -3.95 -24.30 4.49
N TYR A 395 -4.51 -23.70 3.46
CA TYR A 395 -3.93 -23.75 2.13
C TYR A 395 -4.18 -22.45 1.38
N LYS A 396 -3.33 -22.18 0.42
CA LYS A 396 -3.49 -21.11 -0.55
C LYS A 396 -3.18 -21.64 -1.95
N ALA A 397 -4.08 -21.44 -2.88
CA ALA A 397 -3.92 -21.72 -4.29
C ALA A 397 -4.06 -20.43 -5.09
N PHE A 398 -3.15 -20.20 -6.00
CA PHE A 398 -3.16 -19.04 -6.88
C PHE A 398 -2.85 -19.48 -8.30
N GLY A 399 -3.56 -18.89 -9.25
CA GLY A 399 -3.26 -19.03 -10.67
C GLY A 399 -3.52 -17.71 -11.38
N SER A 400 -2.63 -17.30 -12.26
CA SER A 400 -2.83 -16.16 -13.13
C SER A 400 -2.46 -16.50 -14.57
N PHE A 401 -3.14 -15.82 -15.47
CA PHE A 401 -2.83 -15.81 -16.90
C PHE A 401 -2.71 -14.37 -17.35
N HIS A 402 -1.66 -14.03 -18.06
CA HIS A 402 -1.46 -12.69 -18.57
C HIS A 402 -1.08 -12.69 -20.05
N TRP A 403 -1.50 -11.66 -20.75
CA TRP A 403 -1.12 -11.37 -22.11
C TRP A 403 -0.67 -9.94 -22.25
N SER A 404 0.58 -9.74 -22.66
CA SER A 404 1.21 -8.45 -22.84
C SER A 404 1.60 -8.22 -24.29
N VAL A 405 1.11 -7.15 -24.90
CA VAL A 405 1.53 -6.73 -26.23
C VAL A 405 2.67 -5.75 -26.09
N MET A 406 3.80 -6.07 -26.71
CA MET A 406 5.01 -5.26 -26.69
C MET A 406 5.10 -4.44 -27.99
N LYS A 407 5.66 -3.23 -27.89
CA LYS A 407 5.96 -2.41 -29.08
C LYS A 407 7.10 -3.03 -29.86
N ASN A 408 6.91 -3.22 -31.17
CA ASN A 408 7.99 -3.64 -32.05
C ASN A 408 9.13 -2.60 -32.01
N ARG A 409 10.33 -3.03 -31.69
CA ARG A 409 11.53 -2.19 -31.71
C ARG A 409 11.81 -1.70 -33.11
N LYS A 410 12.10 -0.40 -33.27
CA LYS A 410 12.84 0.10 -34.42
C LYS A 410 14.27 -0.46 -34.35
N LYS A 411 14.82 -0.92 -35.48
CA LYS A 411 16.14 -1.56 -35.58
C LYS A 411 17.35 -0.74 -35.06
N GLU A 412 17.14 0.49 -34.58
CA GLU A 412 18.20 1.41 -34.13
C GLU A 412 18.30 1.57 -32.59
N ALA A 413 17.51 0.83 -31.80
CA ALA A 413 17.59 0.91 -30.34
C ALA A 413 18.55 -0.18 -29.82
N GLU A 414 19.37 0.14 -28.81
CA GLU A 414 20.27 -0.79 -28.11
C GLU A 414 19.49 -2.05 -27.67
N GLU A 415 20.03 -3.23 -27.94
CA GLU A 415 19.37 -4.55 -27.78
C GLU A 415 18.99 -4.90 -26.33
N ASP A 416 19.45 -4.16 -25.33
CA ASP A 416 19.32 -4.49 -23.91
C ASP A 416 18.13 -3.85 -23.19
N GLU A 417 17.32 -3.01 -23.82
CA GLU A 417 16.13 -2.47 -23.18
C GLU A 417 14.91 -3.38 -23.42
N PRO A 418 14.18 -3.81 -22.37
CA PRO A 418 12.95 -4.54 -22.56
C PRO A 418 11.99 -3.70 -23.41
N GLY A 419 11.33 -4.30 -24.40
CA GLY A 419 10.36 -3.63 -25.23
C GLY A 419 9.28 -2.96 -24.39
N GLU A 420 8.83 -1.78 -24.80
CA GLU A 420 7.78 -1.00 -24.11
C GLU A 420 6.45 -1.76 -24.20
N LYS A 421 5.83 -2.10 -23.07
CA LYS A 421 4.50 -2.70 -23.04
C LYS A 421 3.48 -1.70 -23.57
N ILE A 422 2.59 -2.14 -24.47
CA ILE A 422 1.51 -1.32 -25.02
C ILE A 422 0.18 -1.69 -24.37
N PHE A 423 -0.03 -2.97 -24.11
CA PHE A 423 -1.28 -3.50 -23.60
C PHE A 423 -1.01 -4.71 -22.72
N ASN A 424 -1.78 -4.86 -21.65
CA ASN A 424 -1.71 -5.99 -20.76
C ASN A 424 -3.12 -6.42 -20.36
N VAL A 425 -3.40 -7.70 -20.40
CA VAL A 425 -4.57 -8.33 -19.78
C VAL A 425 -4.06 -9.34 -18.78
N GLU A 426 -4.61 -9.32 -17.58
CA GLU A 426 -4.32 -10.28 -16.53
C GLU A 426 -5.62 -10.83 -15.98
N MET A 427 -5.71 -12.13 -15.85
CA MET A 427 -6.79 -12.84 -15.16
C MET A 427 -6.16 -13.62 -14.02
N SER A 428 -6.72 -13.54 -12.84
CA SER A 428 -6.22 -14.28 -11.67
C SER A 428 -7.35 -14.91 -10.88
N LEU A 429 -7.04 -16.08 -10.32
CA LEU A 429 -7.88 -16.82 -9.40
C LEU A 429 -7.09 -17.09 -8.13
N GLU A 430 -7.70 -16.87 -7.01
CA GLU A 430 -7.12 -17.12 -5.70
C GLU A 430 -8.13 -17.84 -4.82
N LYS A 431 -7.67 -18.87 -4.13
CA LYS A 431 -8.43 -19.61 -3.13
C LYS A 431 -7.57 -19.78 -1.91
N GLU A 432 -8.12 -19.46 -0.73
CA GLU A 432 -7.38 -19.54 0.51
C GLU A 432 -8.29 -19.96 1.67
N MET A 433 -7.76 -20.78 2.55
CA MET A 433 -8.32 -21.07 3.87
C MET A 433 -7.31 -20.70 4.94
N ARG A 434 -7.74 -19.90 5.93
CA ARG A 434 -6.84 -19.33 6.94
C ARG A 434 -7.55 -19.09 8.26
N ASN A 435 -6.76 -18.92 9.34
CA ASN A 435 -7.31 -18.47 10.63
C ASN A 435 -7.75 -17.01 10.59
N PRO A 436 -8.77 -16.64 11.36
CA PRO A 436 -8.99 -15.26 11.78
C PRO A 436 -7.76 -14.69 12.47
N ASP A 437 -7.64 -13.37 12.46
CA ASP A 437 -6.58 -12.69 13.21
C ASP A 437 -6.75 -12.86 14.72
N PHE A 438 -5.63 -12.91 15.44
CA PHE A 438 -5.64 -13.11 16.90
C PHE A 438 -6.46 -12.07 17.66
N ILE A 439 -6.56 -10.83 17.16
CA ILE A 439 -7.36 -9.78 17.79
C ILE A 439 -8.84 -10.15 17.90
N TYR A 440 -9.39 -10.97 17.00
CA TYR A 440 -10.77 -11.44 17.11
C TYR A 440 -10.92 -12.58 18.13
N SER A 441 -9.88 -13.39 18.30
CA SER A 441 -9.94 -14.56 19.17
C SER A 441 -9.56 -14.25 20.60
N TYR A 442 -8.59 -13.38 20.82
CA TYR A 442 -8.01 -13.13 22.15
C TYR A 442 -7.81 -11.63 22.37
N TYR A 443 -8.43 -11.10 23.42
CA TYR A 443 -8.22 -9.75 23.89
C TYR A 443 -8.46 -9.64 25.38
N ASN A 444 -7.60 -8.90 26.09
CA ASN A 444 -7.69 -8.68 27.51
C ASN A 444 -7.20 -7.28 27.85
N SER A 445 -8.12 -6.39 28.21
CA SER A 445 -7.83 -5.00 28.56
C SER A 445 -8.73 -4.52 29.68
N ASN A 446 -8.54 -3.29 30.13
CA ASN A 446 -9.39 -2.72 31.18
C ASN A 446 -10.85 -2.58 30.75
N HIS A 447 -11.12 -2.39 29.46
CA HIS A 447 -12.48 -2.14 28.95
C HIS A 447 -13.09 -3.29 28.17
N PHE A 448 -12.28 -4.19 27.63
CA PHE A 448 -12.72 -5.27 26.78
C PHE A 448 -12.00 -6.58 27.11
N ILE A 449 -12.76 -7.66 27.26
CA ILE A 449 -12.22 -9.00 27.44
C ILE A 449 -13.01 -9.97 26.56
N TRP A 450 -12.31 -10.76 25.74
CA TRP A 450 -12.91 -11.88 25.01
C TRP A 450 -11.92 -13.01 24.73
N PHE A 451 -12.48 -14.24 24.66
CA PHE A 451 -11.79 -15.46 24.30
C PHE A 451 -12.70 -16.28 23.39
N ASN A 452 -12.50 -16.13 22.08
CA ASN A 452 -13.35 -16.72 21.07
C ASN A 452 -12.61 -17.80 20.29
N GLN A 453 -13.35 -18.86 19.91
CA GLN A 453 -12.91 -19.86 18.95
C GLN A 453 -13.72 -19.71 17.67
N PHE A 454 -13.07 -19.22 16.62
CA PHE A 454 -13.68 -18.99 15.32
C PHE A 454 -13.27 -20.06 14.32
N ASN A 455 -14.14 -20.32 13.34
CA ASN A 455 -13.84 -21.16 12.20
C ASN A 455 -12.78 -20.51 11.29
N PRO A 456 -11.99 -21.30 10.55
CA PRO A 456 -11.14 -20.77 9.49
C PRO A 456 -11.96 -20.03 8.44
N ILE A 457 -11.46 -18.91 7.99
CA ILE A 457 -12.05 -18.10 6.92
C ILE A 457 -11.77 -18.77 5.57
N ASP A 458 -12.81 -19.05 4.80
CA ASP A 458 -12.74 -19.56 3.43
C ASP A 458 -12.88 -18.38 2.44
N PHE A 459 -11.81 -18.00 1.77
CA PHE A 459 -11.73 -16.88 0.85
C PHE A 459 -11.49 -17.33 -0.59
N SER A 460 -12.18 -16.69 -1.53
CA SER A 460 -11.97 -16.86 -2.96
C SER A 460 -12.02 -15.51 -3.67
N LYS A 461 -11.15 -15.33 -4.67
CA LYS A 461 -11.09 -14.15 -5.52
C LYS A 461 -10.95 -14.56 -6.98
N ALA A 462 -11.72 -13.93 -7.85
CA ALA A 462 -11.51 -13.94 -9.29
C ALA A 462 -11.37 -12.48 -9.76
N GLU A 463 -10.31 -12.18 -10.49
CA GLU A 463 -10.02 -10.80 -10.93
C GLU A 463 -9.62 -10.80 -12.40
N ILE A 464 -10.07 -9.78 -13.12
CA ILE A 464 -9.59 -9.43 -14.44
C ILE A 464 -9.11 -7.97 -14.45
N LYS A 465 -7.94 -7.75 -15.01
CA LYS A 465 -7.34 -6.42 -15.22
C LYS A 465 -7.00 -6.25 -16.69
N MET A 466 -7.35 -5.12 -17.22
CA MET A 466 -6.95 -4.69 -18.55
C MET A 466 -6.25 -3.34 -18.42
N GLU A 467 -5.02 -3.29 -18.90
CA GLU A 467 -4.19 -2.09 -18.86
C GLU A 467 -3.67 -1.81 -20.25
N ARG A 468 -3.65 -0.57 -20.62
CA ARG A 468 -3.01 -0.13 -21.84
C ARG A 468 -1.96 0.93 -21.54
N PHE A 469 -0.73 0.59 -21.90
CA PHE A 469 0.45 1.44 -21.85
C PHE A 469 0.68 2.00 -23.26
N GLY A 470 0.84 3.26 -23.46
CA GLY A 470 1.04 3.73 -24.80
C GLY A 470 1.89 4.97 -24.90
N PRO A 471 2.54 5.15 -26.05
CA PRO A 471 3.10 6.46 -26.33
C PRO A 471 1.96 7.49 -26.29
N VAL A 472 2.29 8.65 -25.79
CA VAL A 472 1.49 9.87 -25.57
C VAL A 472 0.58 10.29 -26.77
N TYR A 473 0.44 9.47 -27.83
CA TYR A 473 -0.02 9.90 -29.16
C TYR A 473 -1.29 9.24 -29.70
N SER A 474 -1.98 8.37 -28.95
CA SER A 474 -3.28 7.92 -29.45
C SER A 474 -4.33 9.02 -29.27
N LYS A 475 -4.81 9.55 -30.36
CA LYS A 475 -5.86 10.57 -30.40
C LYS A 475 -7.20 9.89 -30.10
N GLY A 476 -7.76 10.08 -28.91
CA GLY A 476 -9.15 9.72 -28.60
C GLY A 476 -10.12 10.81 -29.03
N MET A 477 -11.42 10.55 -28.92
CA MET A 477 -12.49 11.49 -29.31
C MET A 477 -12.41 12.84 -28.57
N PHE A 478 -11.87 12.89 -27.36
CA PHE A 478 -11.76 14.09 -26.52
C PHE A 478 -10.31 14.50 -26.14
N GLY A 479 -9.27 13.93 -26.79
CA GLY A 479 -7.88 14.28 -26.47
C GLY A 479 -6.90 13.13 -26.68
N ARG A 480 -5.66 13.31 -26.15
CA ARG A 480 -4.63 12.28 -26.15
C ARG A 480 -4.74 11.45 -24.87
N ASN A 481 -5.02 10.16 -25.00
CA ASN A 481 -5.00 9.25 -23.86
C ASN A 481 -3.56 9.03 -23.39
N LYS A 482 -3.30 9.27 -22.10
CA LYS A 482 -2.02 8.96 -21.47
C LYS A 482 -2.05 7.62 -20.73
N SER A 483 -3.19 7.29 -20.14
CA SER A 483 -3.37 6.01 -19.45
C SER A 483 -4.84 5.62 -19.36
N PHE A 484 -5.11 4.32 -19.36
CA PHE A 484 -6.44 3.74 -19.16
C PHE A 484 -6.29 2.37 -18.52
N LYS A 485 -6.91 2.12 -17.38
CA LYS A 485 -6.95 0.85 -16.68
C LYS A 485 -8.38 0.54 -16.25
N ILE A 486 -8.84 -0.65 -16.52
CA ILE A 486 -10.10 -1.18 -16.01
C ILE A 486 -9.83 -2.50 -15.31
N SER A 487 -10.45 -2.71 -14.17
CA SER A 487 -10.41 -3.99 -13.47
C SER A 487 -11.76 -4.34 -12.91
N GLY A 488 -12.05 -5.63 -12.85
CA GLY A 488 -13.21 -6.20 -12.18
C GLY A 488 -12.78 -7.37 -11.31
N ALA A 489 -13.34 -7.47 -10.12
CA ALA A 489 -13.07 -8.56 -9.22
C ALA A 489 -14.37 -9.06 -8.57
N PHE A 490 -14.41 -10.35 -8.32
CA PHE A 490 -15.45 -11.02 -7.54
C PHE A 490 -14.78 -11.69 -6.34
N TYR A 491 -15.27 -11.39 -5.17
CA TYR A 491 -14.80 -11.96 -3.90
C TYR A 491 -15.93 -12.79 -3.29
N SER A 492 -15.59 -13.92 -2.69
CA SER A 492 -16.52 -14.76 -1.93
C SER A 492 -15.83 -15.18 -0.65
N VAL A 493 -16.40 -14.83 0.50
CA VAL A 493 -15.84 -15.08 1.83
C VAL A 493 -16.88 -15.79 2.69
N LYS A 494 -16.50 -16.92 3.27
CA LYS A 494 -17.30 -17.62 4.27
C LYS A 494 -16.60 -17.54 5.63
N ASP A 495 -17.37 -17.54 6.69
CA ASP A 495 -16.89 -17.41 8.07
C ASP A 495 -16.10 -16.10 8.30
N LEU A 496 -16.61 -14.99 7.73
CA LEU A 496 -15.99 -13.66 7.86
C LEU A 496 -16.07 -13.17 9.31
N THR A 497 -14.94 -12.79 9.89
CA THR A 497 -14.87 -12.12 11.21
C THR A 497 -14.99 -10.60 11.08
N TYR A 498 -15.66 -9.98 12.02
CA TYR A 498 -15.90 -8.54 12.10
C TYR A 498 -16.14 -8.11 13.54
N PHE A 499 -16.19 -6.80 13.82
CA PHE A 499 -16.64 -6.24 15.10
C PHE A 499 -18.08 -5.75 14.96
N ASN A 500 -18.96 -6.23 15.83
CA ASN A 500 -20.37 -5.86 15.86
C ASN A 500 -20.61 -4.45 16.43
N GLU A 501 -21.86 -4.07 16.62
CA GLU A 501 -22.26 -2.74 17.09
C GLU A 501 -21.80 -2.43 18.52
N GLU A 502 -21.49 -3.44 19.34
CA GLU A 502 -20.92 -3.30 20.69
C GLU A 502 -19.37 -3.31 20.66
N ALA A 503 -18.76 -3.21 19.47
CA ALA A 503 -17.31 -3.35 19.26
C ALA A 503 -16.73 -4.71 19.74
N LEU A 504 -17.57 -5.76 19.77
CA LEU A 504 -17.17 -7.13 20.13
C LEU A 504 -16.98 -7.96 18.86
N PRO A 505 -16.00 -8.88 18.84
CA PRO A 505 -15.74 -9.71 17.67
C PRO A 505 -16.82 -10.77 17.46
N GLN A 506 -17.27 -10.88 16.24
CA GLN A 506 -18.22 -11.90 15.79
C GLN A 506 -17.76 -12.55 14.49
N GLN A 507 -18.37 -13.69 14.14
CA GLN A 507 -18.13 -14.39 12.89
C GLN A 507 -19.46 -14.62 12.14
N PHE A 508 -19.50 -14.23 10.89
CA PHE A 508 -20.66 -14.44 10.02
C PHE A 508 -20.46 -15.73 9.22
N HIS A 509 -21.29 -16.75 9.53
CA HIS A 509 -21.09 -18.11 9.03
C HIS A 509 -21.56 -18.35 7.58
N GLU A 510 -22.36 -17.44 7.04
CA GLU A 510 -22.78 -17.53 5.65
C GLU A 510 -21.71 -16.95 4.69
N ARG A 511 -21.93 -17.12 3.40
CA ARG A 511 -21.08 -16.50 2.37
C ARG A 511 -21.45 -15.05 2.15
N VAL A 512 -20.43 -14.21 2.14
CA VAL A 512 -20.50 -12.81 1.72
C VAL A 512 -19.86 -12.71 0.34
N ASN A 513 -20.57 -12.18 -0.63
CA ASN A 513 -20.05 -11.96 -1.98
C ASN A 513 -19.94 -10.47 -2.27
N VAL A 514 -18.80 -10.07 -2.83
CA VAL A 514 -18.54 -8.68 -3.18
C VAL A 514 -18.11 -8.58 -4.63
N ILE A 515 -18.71 -7.65 -5.36
CA ILE A 515 -18.30 -7.25 -6.71
C ILE A 515 -17.58 -5.92 -6.59
N ASP A 516 -16.45 -5.81 -7.25
CA ASP A 516 -15.61 -4.60 -7.32
C ASP A 516 -15.28 -4.30 -8.79
N ALA A 517 -15.48 -3.07 -9.21
CA ALA A 517 -15.10 -2.61 -10.54
C ALA A 517 -14.39 -1.26 -10.42
N ASN A 518 -13.26 -1.13 -11.10
CA ASN A 518 -12.45 0.08 -11.05
C ASN A 518 -12.14 0.55 -12.47
N LEU A 519 -12.17 1.87 -12.65
CA LEU A 519 -11.77 2.54 -13.88
C LEU A 519 -10.83 3.69 -13.54
N HIS A 520 -9.59 3.60 -14.01
CA HIS A 520 -8.63 4.70 -14.00
C HIS A 520 -8.41 5.21 -15.42
N HIS A 521 -8.45 6.52 -15.60
CA HIS A 521 -8.15 7.12 -16.90
C HIS A 521 -7.42 8.45 -16.74
N PHE A 522 -6.39 8.64 -17.54
CA PHE A 522 -5.63 9.88 -17.66
C PHE A 522 -5.68 10.39 -19.10
N ILE A 523 -6.31 11.54 -19.31
CA ILE A 523 -6.49 12.18 -20.62
C ILE A 523 -5.72 13.50 -20.60
N LYS A 524 -5.00 13.79 -21.69
CA LYS A 524 -4.39 15.10 -21.91
C LYS A 524 -5.01 15.75 -23.15
N PHE A 525 -5.55 16.95 -22.97
CA PHE A 525 -6.02 17.79 -24.06
C PHE A 525 -5.23 19.11 -24.05
N ARG A 526 -4.33 19.27 -25.03
CA ARG A 526 -3.37 20.39 -25.09
C ARG A 526 -2.58 20.52 -23.79
N LYS A 527 -2.84 21.57 -22.99
CA LYS A 527 -2.23 21.87 -21.70
C LYS A 527 -3.11 21.45 -20.50
N PHE A 528 -4.34 20.97 -20.76
CA PHE A 528 -5.23 20.47 -19.73
C PHE A 528 -5.09 18.96 -19.58
N ASN A 529 -5.10 18.51 -18.36
CA ASN A 529 -4.99 17.12 -17.97
C ASN A 529 -6.18 16.77 -17.09
N LEU A 530 -6.81 15.65 -17.37
CA LEU A 530 -7.89 15.09 -16.58
C LEU A 530 -7.51 13.69 -16.16
N ILE A 531 -7.45 13.44 -14.85
CA ILE A 531 -7.31 12.12 -14.25
C ILE A 531 -8.60 11.84 -13.52
N TYR A 532 -9.17 10.67 -13.70
CA TYR A 532 -10.26 10.19 -12.86
C TYR A 532 -10.12 8.71 -12.54
N ASP A 533 -10.49 8.41 -11.31
CA ASP A 533 -10.57 7.08 -10.74
C ASP A 533 -12.01 6.88 -10.27
N LEU A 534 -12.70 5.90 -10.84
CA LEU A 534 -14.06 5.54 -10.49
C LEU A 534 -14.06 4.13 -9.93
N LYS A 535 -14.75 3.94 -8.83
CA LYS A 535 -14.89 2.65 -8.17
C LYS A 535 -16.37 2.36 -7.91
N TYR A 536 -16.79 1.16 -8.27
CA TYR A 536 -18.07 0.58 -7.92
C TYR A 536 -17.85 -0.65 -7.06
N GLN A 537 -18.55 -0.75 -5.93
CA GLN A 537 -18.50 -1.91 -5.04
C GLN A 537 -19.92 -2.28 -4.61
N HIS A 538 -20.20 -3.57 -4.56
CA HIS A 538 -21.48 -4.08 -4.08
C HIS A 538 -21.27 -5.36 -3.29
N ALA A 539 -21.68 -5.34 -2.01
CA ALA A 539 -21.75 -6.51 -1.15
C ALA A 539 -23.21 -7.00 -1.09
N ASP A 540 -23.42 -8.33 -1.13
CA ASP A 540 -24.74 -8.94 -0.97
C ASP A 540 -25.24 -8.91 0.49
N LYS A 541 -24.31 -8.84 1.46
CA LYS A 541 -24.55 -8.73 2.90
C LYS A 541 -24.06 -7.36 3.40
N LYS A 542 -24.88 -6.32 3.13
CA LYS A 542 -24.53 -4.93 3.48
C LYS A 542 -24.53 -4.68 4.98
N GLU A 543 -25.24 -5.48 5.73
CA GLU A 543 -25.30 -5.46 7.20
C GLU A 543 -23.93 -5.79 7.83
N ILE A 544 -23.09 -6.58 7.13
CA ILE A 544 -21.78 -7.02 7.63
C ILE A 544 -20.61 -6.30 6.90
N VAL A 545 -20.76 -6.06 5.59
CA VAL A 545 -19.72 -5.43 4.77
C VAL A 545 -20.22 -4.08 4.27
N ARG A 546 -19.84 -3.04 4.98
CA ARG A 546 -20.30 -1.67 4.78
C ARG A 546 -19.35 -0.90 3.87
N LEU A 547 -19.77 -0.72 2.62
CA LEU A 547 -18.97 -0.05 1.58
C LEU A 547 -19.85 0.97 0.83
N PRO A 548 -19.28 2.13 0.46
CA PRO A 548 -19.96 3.00 -0.48
C PRO A 548 -20.11 2.30 -1.83
N VAL A 549 -21.30 2.34 -2.41
CA VAL A 549 -21.57 1.70 -3.71
C VAL A 549 -20.74 2.31 -4.82
N PHE A 550 -20.54 3.62 -4.78
CA PHE A 550 -19.74 4.35 -5.74
C PHE A 550 -18.79 5.31 -5.01
N SER A 551 -17.54 5.37 -5.47
CA SER A 551 -16.59 6.38 -5.05
C SER A 551 -15.77 6.88 -6.23
N SER A 552 -15.34 8.13 -6.18
CA SER A 552 -14.56 8.75 -7.25
C SER A 552 -13.50 9.68 -6.72
N TYR A 553 -12.39 9.73 -7.45
CA TYR A 553 -11.39 10.77 -7.39
C TYR A 553 -11.24 11.38 -8.78
N THR A 554 -11.21 12.69 -8.86
CA THR A 554 -11.03 13.42 -10.13
C THR A 554 -10.04 14.55 -9.91
N SER A 555 -9.04 14.64 -10.79
CA SER A 555 -8.07 15.74 -10.82
C SER A 555 -8.09 16.39 -12.19
N LEU A 556 -8.42 17.67 -12.25
CA LEU A 556 -8.35 18.49 -13.44
C LEU A 556 -7.26 19.55 -13.26
N PHE A 557 -6.25 19.56 -14.13
CA PHE A 557 -5.16 20.52 -14.01
C PHE A 557 -4.62 20.99 -15.37
N TYR A 558 -4.16 22.22 -15.36
CA TYR A 558 -3.41 22.85 -16.44
C TYR A 558 -1.91 22.68 -16.19
N ASP A 559 -1.12 22.34 -17.21
CA ASP A 559 0.33 22.26 -17.10
C ASP A 559 1.05 23.01 -18.23
N ASP A 560 2.08 23.79 -17.86
CA ASP A 560 2.87 24.51 -18.86
C ASP A 560 4.30 24.81 -18.37
N ASN A 561 5.15 25.19 -19.33
CA ASN A 561 6.47 25.74 -19.09
C ASN A 561 6.45 27.26 -19.17
N PHE A 562 7.02 27.92 -18.19
CA PHE A 562 7.13 29.37 -18.08
C PHE A 562 8.59 29.81 -18.11
N PHE A 563 8.84 31.10 -18.36
CA PHE A 563 10.17 31.72 -18.30
C PHE A 563 11.22 30.97 -19.14
N LYS A 564 10.97 30.79 -20.44
CA LYS A 564 11.85 30.04 -21.36
C LYS A 564 12.17 28.63 -20.88
N ARG A 565 11.18 27.93 -20.30
CA ARG A 565 11.24 26.58 -19.72
C ARG A 565 12.05 26.48 -18.41
N ALA A 566 12.36 27.59 -17.75
CA ALA A 566 13.02 27.56 -16.44
C ALA A 566 12.11 27.05 -15.33
N LEU A 567 10.79 27.31 -15.44
CA LEU A 567 9.76 26.86 -14.50
C LEU A 567 8.74 25.99 -15.22
N TYR A 568 8.49 24.80 -14.73
CA TYR A 568 7.32 23.98 -15.09
C TYR A 568 6.29 24.05 -13.97
N ALA A 569 5.04 24.39 -14.30
CA ALA A 569 3.99 24.57 -13.32
C ALA A 569 2.72 23.79 -13.68
N GLN A 570 1.99 23.37 -12.65
CA GLN A 570 0.66 22.77 -12.75
C GLN A 570 -0.28 23.50 -11.78
N PHE A 571 -1.50 23.79 -12.23
CA PHE A 571 -2.57 24.40 -11.44
C PHE A 571 -3.81 23.57 -11.60
N GLY A 572 -4.42 23.14 -10.51
CA GLY A 572 -5.52 22.20 -10.63
C GLY A 572 -6.43 22.12 -9.42
N VAL A 573 -7.46 21.30 -9.62
CA VAL A 573 -8.51 21.00 -8.65
C VAL A 573 -8.60 19.48 -8.51
N ASP A 574 -8.61 19.01 -7.27
CA ASP A 574 -8.88 17.62 -6.91
C ASP A 574 -10.25 17.51 -6.27
N VAL A 575 -11.05 16.54 -6.68
CA VAL A 575 -12.39 16.27 -6.12
C VAL A 575 -12.45 14.82 -5.68
N ARG A 576 -12.91 14.58 -4.47
CA ARG A 576 -13.16 13.24 -3.90
C ARG A 576 -14.61 13.13 -3.48
N TYR A 577 -15.27 12.03 -3.83
CA TYR A 577 -16.67 11.80 -3.55
C TYR A 577 -16.94 10.31 -3.29
N CYS A 578 -17.88 10.02 -2.41
CA CYS A 578 -18.50 8.71 -2.26
C CYS A 578 -19.99 8.84 -1.96
N THR A 579 -20.76 7.80 -2.32
CA THR A 579 -22.19 7.68 -1.99
C THR A 579 -22.42 7.45 -0.51
N TRP A 580 -23.63 7.68 -0.03
CA TRP A 580 -24.07 7.36 1.33
C TRP A 580 -23.84 5.89 1.68
N TYR A 581 -23.38 5.62 2.89
CA TYR A 581 -23.29 4.30 3.50
C TYR A 581 -23.13 4.43 5.02
N PHE A 582 -23.50 3.39 5.76
CA PHE A 582 -23.17 3.27 7.19
C PHE A 582 -21.69 2.95 7.33
N ALA A 583 -20.89 3.97 7.56
CA ALA A 583 -19.44 3.77 7.76
C ALA A 583 -19.19 3.23 9.17
N ASP A 584 -18.20 2.35 9.29
CA ASP A 584 -17.84 1.80 10.59
C ASP A 584 -17.38 2.90 11.56
N ALA A 585 -17.80 2.80 12.82
CA ALA A 585 -17.31 3.63 13.91
C ALA A 585 -15.91 3.17 14.39
N TYR A 586 -15.26 3.93 15.24
CA TYR A 586 -13.93 3.62 15.75
C TYR A 586 -13.94 3.49 17.28
N MET A 587 -13.35 2.40 17.80
CA MET A 587 -13.18 2.14 19.24
C MET A 587 -11.71 2.39 19.63
N PRO A 588 -11.39 3.50 20.32
CA PRO A 588 -10.02 3.85 20.69
C PRO A 588 -9.31 2.82 21.58
N ALA A 589 -10.04 2.20 22.52
CA ALA A 589 -9.45 1.22 23.46
C ALA A 589 -8.91 -0.03 22.76
N THR A 590 -9.59 -0.49 21.70
CA THR A 590 -9.15 -1.65 20.91
C THR A 590 -8.34 -1.25 19.67
N GLY A 591 -8.41 0.03 19.25
CA GLY A 591 -7.83 0.51 18.00
C GLY A 591 -8.50 -0.07 16.76
N GLN A 592 -9.77 -0.53 16.84
CA GLN A 592 -10.47 -1.21 15.77
C GLN A 592 -11.70 -0.43 15.31
N PHE A 593 -12.06 -0.62 14.03
CA PHE A 593 -13.32 -0.16 13.49
C PHE A 593 -14.40 -1.22 13.68
N TYR A 594 -15.63 -0.79 13.99
CA TYR A 594 -16.76 -1.65 14.32
C TYR A 594 -18.05 -1.16 13.65
N LEU A 595 -19.02 -2.06 13.47
CA LEU A 595 -20.30 -1.73 12.86
C LEU A 595 -21.09 -0.72 13.69
N GLN A 596 -21.89 0.12 13.03
CA GLN A 596 -22.85 1.02 13.66
C GLN A 596 -24.01 1.31 12.70
N ASP A 597 -25.23 1.51 13.25
CA ASP A 597 -26.46 1.82 12.51
C ASP A 597 -27.00 3.22 12.84
N GLU A 598 -26.20 4.02 13.54
CA GLU A 598 -26.62 5.33 14.05
C GLU A 598 -26.57 6.40 12.94
N LYS A 599 -25.52 6.38 12.09
CA LYS A 599 -25.26 7.48 11.17
C LYS A 599 -24.77 7.00 9.81
N GLU A 600 -25.50 7.37 8.74
CA GLU A 600 -24.99 7.31 7.39
C GLU A 600 -24.07 8.49 7.09
N ILE A 601 -22.96 8.24 6.41
CA ILE A 601 -22.02 9.27 5.96
C ILE A 601 -21.74 9.14 4.46
N GLY A 602 -21.16 10.17 3.88
CA GLY A 602 -20.88 10.25 2.45
C GLY A 602 -21.68 11.34 1.76
N ASN A 603 -21.89 11.22 0.45
CA ASN A 603 -22.59 12.17 -0.43
C ASN A 603 -22.09 13.62 -0.31
N TYR A 604 -20.84 13.77 0.03
CA TYR A 604 -20.15 15.03 0.14
C TYR A 604 -18.91 15.04 -0.75
N ALA A 605 -18.78 16.06 -1.59
CA ALA A 605 -17.61 16.24 -2.45
C ALA A 605 -16.54 17.09 -1.73
N TYR A 606 -15.39 16.50 -1.44
CA TYR A 606 -14.23 17.24 -0.95
C TYR A 606 -13.48 17.86 -2.11
N VAL A 607 -13.33 19.17 -2.10
CA VAL A 607 -12.67 19.93 -3.17
C VAL A 607 -11.39 20.55 -2.64
N ASP A 608 -10.27 20.19 -3.27
CA ASP A 608 -8.95 20.78 -3.00
C ASP A 608 -8.48 21.56 -4.23
N VAL A 609 -7.74 22.64 -4.03
CA VAL A 609 -7.08 23.42 -5.10
C VAL A 609 -5.58 23.38 -4.88
N PHE A 610 -4.81 23.20 -5.93
CA PHE A 610 -3.36 23.09 -5.83
C PHE A 610 -2.61 23.83 -6.93
N ALA A 611 -1.36 24.15 -6.63
CA ALA A 611 -0.36 24.62 -7.58
C ALA A 611 0.96 23.89 -7.30
N ASN A 612 1.49 23.20 -8.31
CA ASN A 612 2.77 22.50 -8.25
C ASN A 612 3.78 23.22 -9.15
N PHE A 613 5.01 23.36 -8.66
CA PHE A 613 6.09 24.03 -9.36
C PHE A 613 7.35 23.18 -9.37
N ARG A 614 8.09 23.21 -10.48
CA ARG A 614 9.39 22.55 -10.61
C ARG A 614 10.41 23.44 -11.28
N ILE A 615 11.55 23.59 -10.63
CA ILE A 615 12.76 24.23 -11.18
C ILE A 615 13.89 23.21 -11.05
N LYS A 616 14.31 22.63 -12.17
CA LYS A 616 15.31 21.53 -12.19
C LYS A 616 14.87 20.39 -11.27
N THR A 617 15.61 20.12 -10.19
CA THR A 617 15.36 19.09 -9.19
C THR A 617 14.62 19.58 -7.95
N PHE A 618 14.35 20.89 -7.87
CA PHE A 618 13.56 21.49 -6.79
C PHE A 618 12.08 21.49 -7.17
N ARG A 619 11.22 21.05 -6.26
CA ARG A 619 9.75 21.04 -6.39
C ARG A 619 9.10 21.77 -5.22
N LEU A 620 8.04 22.51 -5.51
CA LEU A 620 7.21 23.21 -4.53
C LEU A 620 5.75 22.91 -4.84
N PHE A 621 4.93 22.68 -3.83
CA PHE A 621 3.48 22.76 -3.98
C PHE A 621 2.86 23.74 -2.98
N LEU A 622 1.75 24.34 -3.40
CA LEU A 622 0.80 25.07 -2.58
C LEU A 622 -0.54 24.35 -2.71
N LYS A 623 -1.22 24.09 -1.61
CA LYS A 623 -2.50 23.39 -1.61
C LYS A 623 -3.46 24.01 -0.60
N LEU A 624 -4.69 24.27 -1.04
CA LEU A 624 -5.81 24.59 -0.18
C LEU A 624 -6.74 23.37 -0.17
N GLU A 625 -6.72 22.61 0.92
CA GLU A 625 -7.57 21.44 1.11
C GLU A 625 -8.94 21.86 1.60
N HIS A 626 -9.97 21.11 1.18
CA HIS A 626 -11.36 21.27 1.60
C HIS A 626 -11.88 22.70 1.40
N LEU A 627 -11.64 23.26 0.20
CA LEU A 627 -12.03 24.63 -0.16
C LEU A 627 -13.51 24.93 0.11
N ASN A 628 -14.38 23.95 -0.13
CA ASN A 628 -15.82 24.07 0.01
C ASN A 628 -16.36 23.84 1.44
N ALA A 629 -15.49 23.62 2.43
CA ALA A 629 -15.93 23.47 3.82
C ALA A 629 -16.75 24.68 4.29
N GLY A 630 -17.95 24.42 4.82
CA GLY A 630 -18.86 25.44 5.32
C GLY A 630 -19.58 26.28 4.26
N PHE A 631 -19.54 25.90 2.95
CA PHE A 631 -20.40 26.50 1.92
C PHE A 631 -21.76 25.82 1.84
N THR A 632 -21.82 24.57 2.27
CA THR A 632 -23.04 23.77 2.39
C THR A 632 -23.16 23.25 3.82
N GLU A 633 -24.13 22.40 4.09
CA GLU A 633 -24.28 21.70 5.36
C GLU A 633 -22.99 21.01 5.79
N ARG A 634 -22.70 21.00 7.09
CA ARG A 634 -21.49 20.38 7.64
C ARG A 634 -21.71 18.90 7.88
N VAL A 635 -21.76 18.12 6.79
CA VAL A 635 -21.95 16.67 6.81
C VAL A 635 -20.66 15.92 6.39
N TYR A 636 -19.51 16.57 6.52
CA TYR A 636 -18.24 16.04 6.06
C TYR A 636 -17.55 15.16 7.10
N TYR A 637 -18.09 13.97 7.29
CA TYR A 637 -17.51 12.90 8.10
C TYR A 637 -16.92 11.83 7.20
N THR A 638 -15.91 11.12 7.72
CA THR A 638 -15.42 9.85 7.17
C THR A 638 -15.55 8.72 8.19
N VAL A 639 -15.73 9.07 9.46
CA VAL A 639 -16.05 8.18 10.58
C VAL A 639 -17.11 8.91 11.41
N PRO A 640 -18.17 8.25 11.91
CA PRO A 640 -19.15 8.86 12.81
C PRO A 640 -18.48 9.55 13.99
N HIS A 641 -18.98 10.75 14.36
CA HIS A 641 -18.48 11.61 15.43
C HIS A 641 -17.08 12.21 15.23
N TYR A 642 -16.38 11.89 14.09
CA TYR A 642 -15.09 12.47 13.75
C TYR A 642 -15.20 13.30 12.47
N PRO A 643 -15.68 14.56 12.57
CA PRO A 643 -15.76 15.41 11.39
C PRO A 643 -14.38 15.75 10.86
N MET A 644 -14.27 15.81 9.56
CA MET A 644 -13.02 16.13 8.87
C MET A 644 -12.62 17.60 9.10
N PRO A 645 -11.33 17.90 8.99
CA PRO A 645 -10.85 19.27 9.04
C PRO A 645 -11.57 20.20 8.06
N GLY A 646 -11.82 21.44 8.47
CA GLY A 646 -12.27 22.50 7.60
C GLY A 646 -11.17 22.91 6.58
N ARG A 647 -11.26 24.13 6.04
CA ARG A 647 -10.27 24.65 5.09
C ARG A 647 -8.87 24.66 5.68
N THR A 648 -7.91 24.08 4.98
CA THR A 648 -6.52 24.00 5.41
C THR A 648 -5.58 24.38 4.30
N PHE A 649 -4.61 25.25 4.62
CA PHE A 649 -3.54 25.59 3.69
C PHE A 649 -2.30 24.75 3.99
N LYS A 650 -1.64 24.26 2.92
CA LYS A 650 -0.38 23.52 2.99
C LYS A 650 0.61 24.01 1.96
N VAL A 651 1.86 24.03 2.35
CA VAL A 651 2.99 24.25 1.47
C VAL A 651 3.99 23.11 1.66
N GLY A 652 4.51 22.58 0.57
CA GLY A 652 5.53 21.55 0.64
C GLY A 652 6.64 21.78 -0.37
N ILE A 653 7.86 21.53 0.07
CA ILE A 653 9.06 21.57 -0.77
C ILE A 653 9.70 20.18 -0.83
N ASN A 654 10.31 19.89 -1.96
CA ASN A 654 11.10 18.69 -2.15
C ASN A 654 12.31 19.06 -3.00
N TRP A 655 13.47 18.70 -2.51
CA TRP A 655 14.72 18.96 -3.21
C TRP A 655 15.53 17.68 -3.36
N GLN A 656 15.85 17.34 -4.60
CA GLN A 656 16.62 16.16 -4.95
C GLN A 656 18.02 16.55 -5.42
N PHE A 657 19.00 15.84 -4.91
CA PHE A 657 20.41 15.96 -5.27
C PHE A 657 20.89 14.64 -5.87
N LEU A 658 21.42 14.73 -7.07
CA LEU A 658 21.97 13.60 -7.81
C LEU A 658 23.40 13.94 -8.16
N ASN A 659 24.34 13.18 -7.65
CA ASN A 659 25.75 13.31 -8.01
C ASN A 659 26.20 12.01 -8.68
N ASP A 660 26.82 12.16 -9.84
CA ASP A 660 27.54 11.05 -10.46
C ASP A 660 28.81 10.81 -9.66
N VAL A 661 29.03 9.61 -9.17
CA VAL A 661 30.29 9.21 -8.57
C VAL A 661 31.28 9.06 -9.71
N LYS A 662 32.32 9.92 -9.73
CA LYS A 662 33.41 9.89 -10.70
C LYS A 662 34.26 8.62 -10.57
#